data_17505ec13d93930b2528a41fb8a58c2d
#
_entry.id   17505ec13d93930b2528a41fb8a58c2d
#
_cell.length_a   1.000
_cell.length_b   1.000
_cell.length_c   1.000
_cell.angle_alpha   90.00
_cell.angle_beta   90.00
_cell.angle_gamma   90.00
#
_symmetry.space_group_name_H-M   'P 1'
#
loop_
_entity.id
_entity.type
_entity.pdbx_description
1 polymer ?
#
loop_
_entity_poly.entity_id
_entity_poly.type
_entity_poly.pdbx_seq_one_letter_code
_entity_poly.pdbx_strand_id
1 'polypeptide(L)'
;MAAMATMTRVGAVNTLATDSISVNLADVEVVANRADYKTPVAFTNVTKSQIEKINDGRDIPFLLNMTPSVITTSDAGAGVGYSSIRVRGTDGSRINVTANGIPINNSESHNVYWVNMPDLASSLHDIQVQRGVGTSTNGAGAFGASINMATDTPATDRYAEFSGTYGMFNTNKETIRVGTGLIGQHWSVDARLSHLGSDGYIDRAWSKLWSYFGQVAYRDENTLIRLLAFGGKEQTYMAWDYASKEDMEKYGRRYNPCGKYTDSNGNTAFYDDQTDNYIQHHFHLILTRSLTEDLSLNAALHYTTDDGYYNQYKTNRTLIEYGLEPFTVDGVTVKKSDLIRLKKNRNGFGGGLFSFAYNHGIVQAQAGGALNNFKGNHFGQIAWVRNYVGHIDPLQEYYRNRGEKLDGNIFARANVAISSSLRVFGDMQYRYIDYRINGRSDNYDYNTGQMQLLDIHRTYNFFNPKTGINWQINPSHRMFASWSVAHKEPVRDNFTDGDINNMPRAERLFDYELGYSFNGDIFAAGVNLYYMDYKDQLVATGQLSDTGNPLSVNVPDSYRAGIELQASLRPCNWFNWNFNATLSRNRIKNFVEYIYEDEWTNPISFNLGDTPISFSPDFTMFNSFGFNYKGFGADLNSKYVSKQYLNNARNDSQSLDPYFVTDLSLSYTLHNFLSLKEVRLGATVYNLFNEKYESNGYAGTGYYVDDQGEKVIYRYAGFAAQATTNVMATIAIKF
;
A
#
# COMPACT_ATOMS: atom_id res chain seq x y z
N MET A 1 -13.52 -48.68 -41.55
CA MET A 1 -14.37 -47.61 -41.02
C MET A 1 -13.59 -46.96 -39.91
N ALA A 2 -12.96 -45.82 -40.20
CA ALA A 2 -12.19 -45.06 -39.23
C ALA A 2 -13.10 -43.98 -38.60
N ALA A 3 -13.26 -44.03 -37.27
CA ALA A 3 -13.94 -42.98 -36.52
C ALA A 3 -12.93 -41.87 -36.21
N MET A 4 -13.07 -40.75 -36.87
CA MET A 4 -12.37 -39.51 -36.56
C MET A 4 -12.97 -38.92 -35.27
N ALA A 5 -12.19 -38.91 -34.17
CA ALA A 5 -12.51 -38.17 -32.98
C ALA A 5 -12.09 -36.71 -33.21
N THR A 6 -13.07 -35.82 -33.30
CA THR A 6 -12.89 -34.36 -33.28
C THR A 6 -12.49 -33.95 -31.85
N MET A 7 -11.22 -33.66 -31.63
CA MET A 7 -10.75 -32.97 -30.45
C MET A 7 -11.16 -31.48 -30.54
N THR A 8 -12.13 -31.08 -29.74
CA THR A 8 -12.44 -29.67 -29.46
C THR A 8 -11.24 -29.06 -28.71
N ARG A 9 -10.53 -28.14 -29.34
CA ARG A 9 -9.48 -27.34 -28.71
C ARG A 9 -10.13 -26.45 -27.62
N VAL A 10 -9.91 -26.80 -26.37
CA VAL A 10 -10.16 -25.91 -25.23
C VAL A 10 -8.95 -24.98 -25.17
N GLY A 11 -9.18 -23.70 -25.41
CA GLY A 11 -8.13 -22.68 -25.37
C GLY A 11 -7.46 -22.62 -24.00
N ALA A 12 -6.14 -22.67 -23.97
CA ALA A 12 -5.33 -22.53 -22.77
C ALA A 12 -5.42 -21.10 -22.24
N VAL A 13 -5.79 -20.93 -20.98
CA VAL A 13 -5.76 -19.65 -20.27
C VAL A 13 -4.35 -19.45 -19.72
N ASN A 14 -3.61 -18.57 -20.34
CA ASN A 14 -2.26 -18.18 -19.98
C ASN A 14 -2.27 -17.28 -18.73
N THR A 15 -1.75 -17.74 -17.60
CA THR A 15 -1.72 -17.00 -16.34
C THR A 15 -0.55 -16.02 -16.19
N LEU A 16 0.44 -16.03 -17.05
CA LEU A 16 1.61 -15.15 -16.97
C LEU A 16 1.56 -13.91 -17.89
N ALA A 17 0.73 -13.88 -18.92
CA ALA A 17 0.67 -12.74 -19.85
C ALA A 17 -0.52 -12.77 -20.79
N THR A 18 -1.68 -13.27 -20.44
CA THR A 18 -2.81 -13.18 -21.34
C THR A 18 -4.05 -12.69 -20.63
N ASP A 19 -4.18 -11.39 -20.58
CA ASP A 19 -5.47 -10.87 -20.99
C ASP A 19 -5.38 -10.64 -22.49
N SER A 20 -5.80 -11.63 -23.27
CA SER A 20 -6.34 -11.36 -24.58
C SER A 20 -7.60 -10.56 -24.32
N ILE A 21 -7.49 -9.24 -24.35
CA ILE A 21 -8.65 -8.36 -24.46
C ILE A 21 -9.33 -8.78 -25.76
N SER A 22 -10.31 -9.65 -25.69
CA SER A 22 -11.34 -9.68 -26.71
C SER A 22 -12.06 -8.36 -26.56
N VAL A 23 -11.68 -7.37 -27.34
CA VAL A 23 -12.40 -6.12 -27.48
C VAL A 23 -13.74 -6.48 -28.10
N ASN A 24 -14.67 -6.88 -27.28
CA ASN A 24 -16.06 -6.83 -27.62
C ASN A 24 -16.39 -5.34 -27.57
N LEU A 25 -16.76 -4.75 -28.70
CA LEU A 25 -17.21 -3.33 -28.81
C LEU A 25 -18.36 -2.96 -27.88
N ALA A 26 -18.92 -3.93 -27.15
CA ALA A 26 -19.86 -3.74 -26.07
C ALA A 26 -19.22 -3.29 -24.74
N ASP A 27 -17.91 -3.44 -24.54
CA ASP A 27 -17.21 -3.09 -23.33
C ASP A 27 -16.30 -1.87 -23.56
N VAL A 28 -16.88 -0.68 -23.60
CA VAL A 28 -16.19 0.61 -23.73
C VAL A 28 -15.54 0.98 -22.38
N GLU A 29 -14.94 0.03 -21.69
CA GLU A 29 -14.13 0.31 -20.53
C GLU A 29 -12.64 0.22 -20.90
N VAL A 30 -12.17 1.29 -21.57
CA VAL A 30 -10.72 1.45 -21.77
C VAL A 30 -10.12 1.83 -20.43
N VAL A 31 -9.52 0.88 -19.75
CA VAL A 31 -8.70 1.17 -18.57
C VAL A 31 -7.40 1.83 -19.06
N ALA A 32 -7.46 3.15 -19.18
CA ALA A 32 -6.46 3.96 -19.87
C ALA A 32 -5.06 3.91 -19.23
N ASN A 33 -4.94 3.47 -17.98
CA ASN A 33 -3.70 3.49 -17.19
C ASN A 33 -3.02 2.13 -17.06
N ARG A 34 -3.51 1.09 -17.77
CA ARG A 34 -2.94 -0.26 -17.68
C ARG A 34 -1.82 -0.50 -18.67
N ALA A 35 -0.83 -1.28 -18.23
CA ALA A 35 0.15 -1.88 -19.12
C ALA A 35 -0.44 -3.14 -19.76
N ASP A 36 -0.14 -3.34 -21.03
CA ASP A 36 -0.44 -4.54 -21.79
C ASP A 36 0.87 -5.19 -22.27
N TYR A 37 0.76 -6.32 -22.95
CA TYR A 37 1.92 -7.04 -23.49
C TYR A 37 2.69 -6.24 -24.58
N LYS A 38 2.14 -5.13 -25.08
CA LYS A 38 2.81 -4.24 -26.05
C LYS A 38 3.63 -3.17 -25.35
N THR A 39 3.40 -2.96 -24.04
CA THR A 39 4.11 -1.97 -23.22
C THR A 39 5.37 -2.61 -22.63
N PRO A 40 6.56 -1.99 -22.74
CA PRO A 40 7.81 -2.56 -22.23
C PRO A 40 7.97 -2.32 -20.71
N VAL A 41 7.10 -2.92 -19.92
CA VAL A 41 7.04 -2.78 -18.45
C VAL A 41 6.81 -4.16 -17.82
N ALA A 42 7.41 -4.40 -16.65
CA ALA A 42 7.14 -5.59 -15.86
C ALA A 42 5.84 -5.41 -15.06
N PHE A 43 4.84 -6.26 -15.28
CA PHE A 43 3.57 -6.19 -14.55
C PHE A 43 3.02 -7.58 -14.19
N THR A 44 2.06 -7.59 -13.27
CA THR A 44 1.30 -8.77 -12.86
C THR A 44 -0.16 -8.37 -12.67
N ASN A 45 -1.09 -9.14 -13.22
CA ASN A 45 -2.52 -8.96 -13.00
C ASN A 45 -3.03 -9.96 -11.97
N VAL A 46 -3.87 -9.50 -11.04
CA VAL A 46 -4.63 -10.32 -10.11
C VAL A 46 -6.10 -10.20 -10.50
N THR A 47 -6.65 -11.28 -11.06
CA THR A 47 -8.00 -11.29 -11.61
C THR A 47 -9.08 -11.36 -10.54
N LYS A 48 -10.34 -11.02 -10.89
CA LYS A 48 -11.50 -11.11 -10.00
C LYS A 48 -11.62 -12.51 -9.37
N SER A 49 -11.48 -13.57 -10.14
CA SER A 49 -11.59 -14.93 -9.61
C SER A 49 -10.48 -15.29 -8.61
N GLN A 50 -9.28 -14.72 -8.77
CA GLN A 50 -8.19 -14.86 -7.80
C GLN A 50 -8.50 -14.04 -6.54
N ILE A 51 -8.97 -12.81 -6.68
CA ILE A 51 -9.40 -11.96 -5.55
C ILE A 51 -10.50 -12.68 -4.75
N GLU A 52 -11.57 -13.13 -5.40
CA GLU A 52 -12.70 -13.81 -4.74
C GLU A 52 -12.30 -15.09 -3.97
N LYS A 53 -11.23 -15.77 -4.40
CA LYS A 53 -10.73 -16.98 -3.71
C LYS A 53 -10.06 -16.67 -2.38
N ILE A 54 -9.40 -15.53 -2.26
CA ILE A 54 -8.52 -15.18 -1.12
C ILE A 54 -8.99 -13.97 -0.32
N ASN A 55 -10.13 -13.35 -0.71
CA ASN A 55 -10.71 -12.21 -0.01
C ASN A 55 -11.54 -12.65 1.21
N ASP A 56 -10.86 -13.03 2.25
CA ASP A 56 -11.43 -13.50 3.52
C ASP A 56 -11.51 -12.40 4.60
N GLY A 57 -11.21 -11.13 4.24
CA GLY A 57 -11.23 -9.98 5.14
C GLY A 57 -9.86 -9.40 5.42
N ARG A 58 -8.77 -10.06 4.99
CA ARG A 58 -7.44 -9.43 5.03
C ARG A 58 -7.35 -8.31 4.01
N ASP A 59 -6.53 -7.31 4.32
CA ASP A 59 -6.36 -6.13 3.49
C ASP A 59 -5.74 -6.43 2.12
N ILE A 60 -5.96 -5.52 1.15
CA ILE A 60 -5.49 -5.65 -0.23
C ILE A 60 -4.00 -6.02 -0.36
N PRO A 61 -3.04 -5.50 0.44
CA PRO A 61 -1.66 -5.95 0.40
C PRO A 61 -1.50 -7.48 0.41
N PHE A 62 -2.26 -8.18 1.26
CA PHE A 62 -2.18 -9.65 1.38
C PHE A 62 -2.68 -10.39 0.13
N LEU A 63 -3.62 -9.80 -0.62
CA LEU A 63 -4.08 -10.33 -1.90
C LEU A 63 -2.99 -10.27 -2.99
N LEU A 64 -2.01 -9.36 -2.82
CA LEU A 64 -0.89 -9.14 -3.74
C LEU A 64 0.38 -9.93 -3.37
N ASN A 65 0.34 -10.71 -2.30
CA ASN A 65 1.51 -11.43 -1.78
C ASN A 65 2.10 -12.47 -2.77
N MET A 66 1.29 -12.91 -3.74
CA MET A 66 1.72 -13.80 -4.84
C MET A 66 2.53 -13.08 -5.94
N THR A 67 2.60 -11.76 -5.91
CA THR A 67 3.32 -10.96 -6.92
C THR A 67 4.83 -11.00 -6.64
N PRO A 68 5.70 -11.08 -7.67
CA PRO A 68 7.14 -11.00 -7.49
C PRO A 68 7.58 -9.75 -6.74
N SER A 69 8.60 -9.90 -5.88
CA SER A 69 9.21 -8.79 -5.10
C SER A 69 8.26 -8.09 -4.12
N VAL A 70 7.05 -8.62 -3.88
CA VAL A 70 6.08 -8.06 -2.92
C VAL A 70 6.31 -8.65 -1.54
N ILE A 71 6.31 -7.79 -0.52
CA ILE A 71 6.32 -8.14 0.91
C ILE A 71 5.20 -7.38 1.59
N THR A 72 4.46 -8.06 2.44
CA THR A 72 3.32 -7.51 3.17
C THR A 72 3.52 -7.64 4.67
N THR A 73 2.93 -6.74 5.44
CA THR A 73 3.03 -6.73 6.89
C THR A 73 1.72 -6.25 7.52
N SER A 74 1.46 -6.69 8.76
CA SER A 74 0.31 -6.29 9.56
C SER A 74 0.77 -5.94 10.97
N ASP A 75 0.33 -4.79 11.48
CA ASP A 75 0.64 -4.36 12.85
C ASP A 75 -0.14 -5.19 13.88
N ALA A 76 -1.38 -5.53 13.58
CA ALA A 76 -2.19 -6.43 14.40
C ALA A 76 -1.81 -7.93 14.24
N GLY A 77 -0.89 -8.24 13.31
CA GLY A 77 -0.31 -9.56 13.10
C GLY A 77 -1.16 -10.57 12.35
N ALA A 78 -2.43 -10.29 12.06
CA ALA A 78 -3.37 -11.23 11.41
C ALA A 78 -3.90 -10.74 10.05
N GLY A 79 -3.43 -9.60 9.54
CA GLY A 79 -3.78 -9.07 8.22
C GLY A 79 -5.04 -8.22 8.17
N VAL A 80 -5.68 -7.95 9.31
CA VAL A 80 -6.81 -7.02 9.47
C VAL A 80 -6.34 -5.82 10.28
N GLY A 81 -6.74 -4.61 9.91
CA GLY A 81 -6.32 -3.37 10.54
C GLY A 81 -5.17 -2.70 9.75
N TYR A 82 -4.18 -2.15 10.44
CA TYR A 82 -3.04 -1.54 9.76
C TYR A 82 -2.18 -2.57 9.07
N SER A 83 -2.01 -2.38 7.76
CA SER A 83 -1.18 -3.23 6.90
C SER A 83 -0.38 -2.38 5.92
N SER A 84 0.77 -2.88 5.49
CA SER A 84 1.60 -2.21 4.51
C SER A 84 2.16 -3.17 3.46
N ILE A 85 2.66 -2.59 2.36
CA ILE A 85 3.22 -3.32 1.22
C ILE A 85 4.55 -2.70 0.80
N ARG A 86 5.49 -3.54 0.41
CA ARG A 86 6.74 -3.15 -0.24
C ARG A 86 6.90 -3.89 -1.57
N VAL A 87 7.42 -3.22 -2.58
CA VAL A 87 7.73 -3.79 -3.89
C VAL A 87 9.18 -3.51 -4.22
N ARG A 88 9.98 -4.55 -4.51
CA ARG A 88 11.45 -4.42 -4.70
C ARG A 88 12.15 -3.70 -3.53
N GLY A 89 11.62 -3.85 -2.30
CA GLY A 89 12.09 -3.15 -1.11
C GLY A 89 11.74 -1.66 -1.04
N THR A 90 10.98 -1.10 -2.00
CA THR A 90 10.45 0.27 -1.87
C THR A 90 9.20 0.26 -1.01
N ASP A 91 9.05 1.23 -0.14
CA ASP A 91 7.92 1.37 0.79
C ASP A 91 6.66 1.94 0.12
N GLY A 92 5.54 1.92 0.85
CA GLY A 92 4.24 2.38 0.37
C GLY A 92 4.23 3.81 -0.13
N SER A 93 5.06 4.70 0.42
CA SER A 93 5.14 6.11 -0.02
C SER A 93 5.73 6.29 -1.43
N ARG A 94 6.35 5.24 -1.98
CA ARG A 94 6.92 5.17 -3.33
C ARG A 94 6.12 4.30 -4.28
N ILE A 95 4.97 3.81 -3.82
CA ILE A 95 4.04 2.99 -4.60
C ILE A 95 2.82 3.84 -4.93
N ASN A 96 2.66 4.15 -6.21
CA ASN A 96 1.47 4.86 -6.67
C ASN A 96 0.28 3.90 -6.71
N VAL A 97 -0.85 4.28 -6.13
CA VAL A 97 -2.07 3.48 -6.11
C VAL A 97 -3.21 4.26 -6.73
N THR A 98 -3.92 3.63 -7.67
CA THR A 98 -5.08 4.25 -8.30
C THR A 98 -6.30 3.34 -8.24
N ALA A 99 -7.48 3.96 -8.14
CA ALA A 99 -8.77 3.31 -8.39
C ALA A 99 -9.38 3.90 -9.67
N ASN A 100 -9.53 3.08 -10.72
CA ASN A 100 -9.97 3.52 -12.06
C ASN A 100 -9.14 4.69 -12.63
N GLY A 101 -7.82 4.70 -12.38
CA GLY A 101 -6.91 5.76 -12.83
C GLY A 101 -6.87 7.00 -11.94
N ILE A 102 -7.74 7.11 -10.94
CA ILE A 102 -7.77 8.22 -9.98
C ILE A 102 -6.83 7.89 -8.81
N PRO A 103 -5.87 8.78 -8.45
CA PRO A 103 -4.96 8.55 -7.35
C PRO A 103 -5.68 8.50 -6.01
N ILE A 104 -5.32 7.54 -5.16
CA ILE A 104 -5.87 7.37 -3.81
C ILE A 104 -4.81 7.49 -2.71
N ASN A 105 -3.54 7.65 -3.06
CA ASN A 105 -2.50 7.96 -2.08
C ASN A 105 -2.81 9.27 -1.36
N ASN A 106 -2.61 9.31 -0.05
CA ASN A 106 -2.64 10.56 0.70
C ASN A 106 -1.60 11.54 0.15
N SER A 107 -1.97 12.80 -0.06
CA SER A 107 -1.13 13.78 -0.76
C SER A 107 0.08 14.24 0.07
N GLU A 108 0.07 14.08 1.39
CA GLU A 108 1.15 14.50 2.30
C GLU A 108 2.09 13.34 2.65
N SER A 109 1.55 12.17 3.05
CA SER A 109 2.36 10.99 3.40
C SER A 109 2.76 10.15 2.18
N HIS A 110 2.07 10.30 1.06
CA HIS A 110 2.12 9.46 -0.14
C HIS A 110 1.77 7.97 0.10
N ASN A 111 1.36 7.60 1.29
CA ASN A 111 0.91 6.25 1.61
C ASN A 111 -0.56 6.03 1.28
N VAL A 112 -0.95 4.77 1.16
CA VAL A 112 -2.34 4.34 1.22
C VAL A 112 -2.56 3.62 2.54
N TYR A 113 -3.50 4.10 3.33
CA TYR A 113 -3.94 3.44 4.56
C TYR A 113 -5.10 2.50 4.20
N TRP A 114 -4.78 1.23 3.97
CA TRP A 114 -5.72 0.23 3.46
C TRP A 114 -6.90 0.00 4.39
N VAL A 115 -6.67 0.17 5.69
CA VAL A 115 -7.68 0.09 6.75
C VAL A 115 -8.82 1.09 6.57
N ASN A 116 -8.59 2.24 5.91
CA ASN A 116 -9.61 3.26 5.62
C ASN A 116 -10.57 2.85 4.50
N MET A 117 -10.24 1.79 3.75
CA MET A 117 -11.05 1.24 2.66
C MET A 117 -11.28 -0.27 2.86
N PRO A 118 -11.84 -0.68 4.01
CA PRO A 118 -11.96 -2.09 4.32
C PRO A 118 -12.84 -2.78 3.28
N ASP A 119 -12.47 -4.02 2.94
CA ASP A 119 -13.17 -4.86 1.96
C ASP A 119 -13.40 -4.20 0.57
N LEU A 120 -12.61 -3.18 0.19
CA LEU A 120 -12.68 -2.64 -1.17
C LEU A 120 -12.48 -3.73 -2.23
N ALA A 121 -11.69 -4.75 -1.91
CA ALA A 121 -11.43 -5.91 -2.75
C ALA A 121 -12.72 -6.61 -3.25
N SER A 122 -13.80 -6.62 -2.46
CA SER A 122 -15.10 -7.15 -2.86
C SER A 122 -15.80 -6.35 -3.99
N SER A 123 -15.30 -5.15 -4.31
CA SER A 123 -15.80 -4.30 -5.40
C SER A 123 -14.79 -4.15 -6.53
N LEU A 124 -13.72 -4.95 -6.56
CA LEU A 124 -12.71 -4.90 -7.61
C LEU A 124 -12.92 -5.97 -8.67
N HIS A 125 -12.78 -5.57 -9.93
CA HIS A 125 -12.72 -6.46 -11.07
C HIS A 125 -11.34 -7.12 -11.20
N ASP A 126 -10.28 -6.34 -11.00
CA ASP A 126 -8.91 -6.82 -11.00
C ASP A 126 -7.95 -5.78 -10.37
N ILE A 127 -6.72 -6.22 -10.13
CA ILE A 127 -5.62 -5.37 -9.67
C ILE A 127 -4.41 -5.65 -10.57
N GLN A 128 -3.81 -4.58 -11.12
CA GLN A 128 -2.53 -4.69 -11.83
C GLN A 128 -1.42 -4.07 -11.00
N VAL A 129 -0.36 -4.82 -10.76
CA VAL A 129 0.87 -4.33 -10.13
C VAL A 129 1.94 -4.15 -11.21
N GLN A 130 2.33 -2.90 -11.48
CA GLN A 130 3.47 -2.56 -12.33
C GLN A 130 4.69 -2.34 -11.43
N ARG A 131 5.80 -3.00 -11.73
CA ARG A 131 7.06 -2.88 -10.97
C ARG A 131 8.01 -1.92 -11.67
N GLY A 132 8.81 -1.18 -10.91
CA GLY A 132 9.61 -0.08 -11.41
C GLY A 132 8.80 1.19 -11.65
N VAL A 133 9.33 2.12 -12.45
CA VAL A 133 8.70 3.42 -12.69
C VAL A 133 7.33 3.33 -13.36
N GLY A 134 7.09 2.33 -14.19
CA GLY A 134 5.83 2.18 -14.91
C GLY A 134 5.60 3.27 -15.96
N THR A 135 4.36 3.39 -16.45
CA THR A 135 3.97 4.37 -17.47
C THR A 135 3.42 5.66 -16.86
N SER A 136 3.48 6.78 -17.59
CA SER A 136 2.95 8.07 -17.12
C SER A 136 1.43 8.10 -16.96
N THR A 137 0.72 7.13 -17.54
CA THR A 137 -0.73 6.95 -17.33
C THR A 137 -1.10 6.48 -15.94
N ASN A 138 -0.14 5.96 -15.15
CA ASN A 138 -0.35 5.67 -13.74
C ASN A 138 -0.53 6.92 -12.88
N GLY A 139 -0.29 8.11 -13.46
CA GLY A 139 -0.37 9.38 -12.74
C GLY A 139 0.98 9.90 -12.28
N ALA A 140 0.92 10.98 -11.54
CA ALA A 140 2.09 11.74 -11.13
C ALA A 140 2.96 11.04 -10.09
N GLY A 141 2.39 10.12 -9.29
CA GLY A 141 3.08 9.43 -8.19
C GLY A 141 3.86 8.18 -8.60
N ALA A 142 3.87 7.78 -9.87
CA ALA A 142 4.57 6.58 -10.32
C ALA A 142 6.10 6.71 -10.14
N PHE A 143 6.67 5.97 -9.21
CA PHE A 143 8.09 6.03 -8.84
C PHE A 143 8.72 4.65 -8.69
N GLY A 144 8.45 3.91 -7.60
CA GLY A 144 9.04 2.58 -7.35
C GLY A 144 8.17 1.42 -7.84
N ALA A 145 6.86 1.60 -7.81
CA ALA A 145 5.86 0.68 -8.35
C ALA A 145 4.52 1.40 -8.54
N SER A 146 3.57 0.75 -9.23
CA SER A 146 2.19 1.23 -9.31
C SER A 146 1.21 0.08 -9.12
N ILE A 147 0.16 0.30 -8.33
CA ILE A 147 -0.97 -0.61 -8.12
C ILE A 147 -2.21 0.04 -8.72
N ASN A 148 -2.72 -0.54 -9.80
CA ASN A 148 -3.87 -0.04 -10.53
C ASN A 148 -5.07 -0.96 -10.26
N MET A 149 -6.03 -0.48 -9.49
CA MET A 149 -7.26 -1.18 -9.16
C MET A 149 -8.36 -0.77 -10.13
N ALA A 150 -9.05 -1.73 -10.74
CA ALA A 150 -10.29 -1.49 -11.47
C ALA A 150 -11.46 -1.95 -10.61
N THR A 151 -12.44 -1.09 -10.41
CA THR A 151 -13.70 -1.47 -9.76
C THR A 151 -14.54 -2.30 -10.72
N ASP A 152 -15.50 -3.06 -10.18
CA ASP A 152 -16.41 -3.86 -11.00
C ASP A 152 -17.08 -3.02 -12.09
N THR A 153 -17.21 -3.61 -13.28
CA THR A 153 -17.98 -3.04 -14.38
C THR A 153 -19.47 -2.97 -14.01
N PRO A 154 -20.22 -1.98 -14.53
CA PRO A 154 -21.66 -1.90 -14.30
C PRO A 154 -22.37 -3.18 -14.69
N ALA A 155 -23.19 -3.74 -13.80
CA ALA A 155 -23.85 -5.01 -14.01
C ALA A 155 -24.88 -4.93 -15.16
N THR A 156 -24.83 -5.91 -16.08
CA THR A 156 -25.83 -6.09 -17.13
C THR A 156 -27.03 -6.90 -16.66
N ASP A 157 -26.80 -7.84 -15.74
CA ASP A 157 -27.81 -8.70 -15.16
C ASP A 157 -28.02 -8.36 -13.68
N ARG A 158 -29.26 -8.52 -13.20
CA ARG A 158 -29.56 -8.36 -11.79
C ARG A 158 -28.85 -9.44 -10.97
N TYR A 159 -28.31 -9.07 -9.84
CA TYR A 159 -27.68 -9.99 -8.91
C TYR A 159 -27.89 -9.57 -7.46
N ALA A 160 -27.81 -10.56 -6.58
CA ALA A 160 -27.62 -10.37 -5.15
C ALA A 160 -26.57 -11.40 -4.68
N GLU A 161 -25.63 -10.96 -3.86
CA GLU A 161 -24.56 -11.80 -3.35
C GLU A 161 -24.39 -11.53 -1.85
N PHE A 162 -24.12 -12.60 -1.12
CA PHE A 162 -23.71 -12.54 0.27
C PHE A 162 -22.37 -13.28 0.42
N SER A 163 -21.43 -12.70 1.16
CA SER A 163 -20.25 -13.42 1.60
C SER A 163 -19.99 -13.18 3.08
N GLY A 164 -19.62 -14.25 3.78
CA GLY A 164 -19.26 -14.21 5.19
C GLY A 164 -17.96 -14.94 5.45
N THR A 165 -17.19 -14.43 6.41
CA THR A 165 -15.98 -15.07 6.94
C THR A 165 -16.07 -15.10 8.46
N TYR A 166 -15.60 -16.20 9.05
CA TYR A 166 -15.39 -16.29 10.48
C TYR A 166 -14.12 -17.10 10.78
N GLY A 167 -13.32 -16.66 11.75
CA GLY A 167 -12.06 -17.31 12.04
C GLY A 167 -11.45 -16.98 13.39
N MET A 168 -10.20 -17.40 13.56
CA MET A 168 -9.46 -17.13 14.79
C MET A 168 -9.29 -15.62 15.02
N PHE A 169 -8.97 -15.26 16.27
CA PHE A 169 -8.93 -13.87 16.76
C PHE A 169 -10.27 -13.14 16.58
N ASN A 170 -11.40 -13.89 16.71
CA ASN A 170 -12.75 -13.37 16.51
C ASN A 170 -12.90 -12.58 15.19
N THR A 171 -12.11 -12.97 14.19
CA THR A 171 -12.16 -12.29 12.88
C THR A 171 -13.46 -12.68 12.20
N ASN A 172 -14.25 -11.67 11.82
CA ASN A 172 -15.52 -11.83 11.13
C ASN A 172 -15.65 -10.78 10.02
N LYS A 173 -16.30 -11.18 8.92
CA LYS A 173 -16.61 -10.30 7.81
C LYS A 173 -17.96 -10.69 7.24
N GLU A 174 -18.81 -9.70 7.02
CA GLU A 174 -20.10 -9.85 6.34
C GLU A 174 -20.17 -8.82 5.21
N THR A 175 -20.46 -9.29 4.00
CA THR A 175 -20.58 -8.45 2.80
C THR A 175 -21.84 -8.79 2.05
N ILE A 176 -22.63 -7.76 1.74
CA ILE A 176 -23.80 -7.85 0.86
C ILE A 176 -23.55 -7.00 -0.38
N ARG A 177 -23.80 -7.58 -1.55
CA ARG A 177 -23.70 -6.90 -2.85
C ARG A 177 -24.99 -7.10 -3.62
N VAL A 178 -25.48 -6.04 -4.25
CA VAL A 178 -26.68 -6.06 -5.09
C VAL A 178 -26.46 -5.23 -6.34
N GLY A 179 -27.05 -5.67 -7.44
CA GLY A 179 -27.05 -4.93 -8.70
C GLY A 179 -28.38 -5.09 -9.42
N THR A 180 -28.85 -4.02 -10.04
CA THR A 180 -30.13 -3.99 -10.75
C THR A 180 -30.09 -4.65 -12.12
N GLY A 181 -28.87 -4.83 -12.68
CA GLY A 181 -28.72 -5.02 -14.10
C GLY A 181 -29.15 -3.79 -14.89
N LEU A 182 -29.31 -3.92 -16.19
CA LEU A 182 -29.72 -2.81 -17.05
C LEU A 182 -31.19 -2.43 -16.85
N ILE A 183 -31.41 -1.19 -16.51
CA ILE A 183 -32.74 -0.54 -16.45
C ILE A 183 -32.88 0.30 -17.73
N GLY A 184 -33.93 0.04 -18.51
CA GLY A 184 -34.18 0.76 -19.78
C GLY A 184 -33.02 0.63 -20.78
N GLN A 185 -32.28 -0.46 -20.73
CA GLN A 185 -31.11 -0.78 -21.59
C GLN A 185 -29.84 0.09 -21.38
N HIS A 186 -29.91 1.13 -20.56
CA HIS A 186 -28.81 2.10 -20.42
C HIS A 186 -28.31 2.27 -18.98
N TRP A 187 -29.18 2.19 -17.99
CA TRP A 187 -28.81 2.50 -16.60
C TRP A 187 -28.57 1.24 -15.77
N SER A 188 -27.63 1.29 -14.87
CA SER A 188 -27.46 0.28 -13.83
C SER A 188 -27.09 0.92 -12.51
N VAL A 189 -27.44 0.24 -11.42
CA VAL A 189 -27.07 0.59 -10.05
C VAL A 189 -26.49 -0.62 -9.36
N ASP A 190 -25.32 -0.45 -8.76
CA ASP A 190 -24.65 -1.46 -7.95
C ASP A 190 -24.36 -0.91 -6.57
N ALA A 191 -24.52 -1.73 -5.54
CA ALA A 191 -24.23 -1.35 -4.17
C ALA A 191 -23.60 -2.49 -3.38
N ARG A 192 -22.72 -2.14 -2.43
CA ARG A 192 -22.11 -3.05 -1.44
C ARG A 192 -22.10 -2.40 -0.07
N LEU A 193 -22.37 -3.20 0.95
CA LEU A 193 -22.11 -2.88 2.36
C LEU A 193 -21.27 -4.01 2.97
N SER A 194 -20.29 -3.64 3.78
CA SER A 194 -19.43 -4.60 4.46
C SER A 194 -19.18 -4.19 5.90
N HIS A 195 -19.16 -5.18 6.77
CA HIS A 195 -18.67 -5.09 8.13
C HIS A 195 -17.47 -6.03 8.28
N LEU A 196 -16.45 -5.61 9.02
CA LEU A 196 -15.27 -6.41 9.30
C LEU A 196 -14.80 -6.13 10.72
N GLY A 197 -14.63 -7.17 11.51
CA GLY A 197 -14.11 -7.12 12.87
C GLY A 197 -12.99 -8.13 13.09
N SER A 198 -12.05 -7.81 14.01
CA SER A 198 -11.02 -8.73 14.48
C SER A 198 -10.48 -8.27 15.83
N ASP A 199 -10.11 -9.22 16.71
CA ASP A 199 -9.39 -8.89 17.96
C ASP A 199 -7.89 -8.74 17.72
N GLY A 200 -7.39 -9.12 16.52
CA GLY A 200 -5.96 -9.15 16.18
C GLY A 200 -5.20 -10.30 16.86
N TYR A 201 -4.03 -10.63 16.31
CA TYR A 201 -3.10 -11.56 16.95
C TYR A 201 -2.38 -10.89 18.12
N ILE A 202 -1.95 -9.64 17.95
CA ILE A 202 -1.30 -8.82 18.99
C ILE A 202 -2.35 -8.45 20.04
N ASP A 203 -2.00 -8.48 21.31
CA ASP A 203 -2.93 -8.20 22.41
C ASP A 203 -3.53 -6.79 22.28
N ARG A 204 -4.85 -6.68 22.45
CA ARG A 204 -5.64 -5.44 22.30
C ARG A 204 -5.65 -4.83 20.87
N ALA A 205 -4.98 -5.38 19.87
CA ALA A 205 -4.93 -4.85 18.52
C ALA A 205 -6.22 -5.11 17.71
N TRP A 206 -7.37 -4.82 18.33
CA TRP A 206 -8.67 -5.04 17.71
C TRP A 206 -8.99 -3.99 16.62
N SER A 207 -9.81 -4.39 15.67
CA SER A 207 -10.32 -3.54 14.59
C SER A 207 -11.83 -3.69 14.45
N LYS A 208 -12.54 -2.58 14.23
CA LYS A 208 -13.98 -2.50 13.93
C LYS A 208 -14.16 -1.60 12.71
N LEU A 209 -14.51 -2.22 11.60
CA LEU A 209 -14.46 -1.58 10.29
C LEU A 209 -15.82 -1.69 9.59
N TRP A 210 -16.24 -0.61 8.95
CA TRP A 210 -17.43 -0.56 8.09
C TRP A 210 -17.05 0.06 6.75
N SER A 211 -17.59 -0.47 5.67
CA SER A 211 -17.41 0.15 4.36
C SER A 211 -18.61 0.00 3.46
N TYR A 212 -18.66 0.90 2.49
CA TYR A 212 -19.67 0.88 1.44
C TYR A 212 -19.04 1.12 0.07
N PHE A 213 -19.75 0.70 -0.95
CA PHE A 213 -19.50 1.03 -2.36
C PHE A 213 -20.84 1.21 -3.04
N GLY A 214 -20.98 2.27 -3.81
CA GLY A 214 -22.14 2.55 -4.63
C GLY A 214 -21.73 3.02 -6.00
N GLN A 215 -22.43 2.55 -7.03
CA GLN A 215 -22.19 2.94 -8.41
C GLN A 215 -23.52 3.16 -9.13
N VAL A 216 -23.63 4.27 -9.83
CA VAL A 216 -24.68 4.51 -10.82
C VAL A 216 -23.99 4.68 -12.17
N ALA A 217 -24.42 3.94 -13.17
CA ALA A 217 -23.83 4.01 -14.49
C ALA A 217 -24.87 4.22 -15.58
N TYR A 218 -24.49 5.03 -16.57
CA TYR A 218 -25.18 5.17 -17.85
C TYR A 218 -24.28 4.62 -18.95
N ARG A 219 -24.84 3.82 -19.84
CA ARG A 219 -24.15 3.20 -20.96
C ARG A 219 -24.96 3.28 -22.23
N ASP A 220 -24.32 3.65 -23.32
CA ASP A 220 -24.79 3.47 -24.67
C ASP A 220 -23.67 2.85 -25.56
N GLU A 221 -23.82 2.86 -26.89
CA GLU A 221 -22.86 2.26 -27.82
C GLU A 221 -21.47 2.90 -27.74
N ASN A 222 -21.38 4.19 -27.44
CA ASN A 222 -20.15 4.96 -27.51
C ASN A 222 -19.76 5.62 -26.17
N THR A 223 -20.64 5.58 -25.17
CA THR A 223 -20.46 6.36 -23.95
C THR A 223 -20.70 5.50 -22.71
N LEU A 224 -19.81 5.60 -21.75
CA LEU A 224 -19.99 5.09 -20.40
C LEU A 224 -19.73 6.24 -19.41
N ILE A 225 -20.74 6.54 -18.59
CA ILE A 225 -20.64 7.49 -17.49
C ILE A 225 -20.85 6.70 -16.20
N ARG A 226 -19.94 6.87 -15.24
CA ARG A 226 -20.00 6.19 -13.94
C ARG A 226 -19.91 7.24 -12.83
N LEU A 227 -20.86 7.23 -11.92
CA LEU A 227 -20.78 7.94 -10.65
C LEU A 227 -20.55 6.92 -9.54
N LEU A 228 -19.43 7.01 -8.87
CA LEU A 228 -19.04 6.10 -7.80
C LEU A 228 -18.93 6.87 -6.49
N ALA A 229 -19.38 6.23 -5.41
CA ALA A 229 -19.13 6.66 -4.04
C ALA A 229 -18.71 5.45 -3.22
N PHE A 230 -17.56 5.51 -2.58
CA PHE A 230 -17.08 4.46 -1.70
C PHE A 230 -16.27 5.03 -0.54
N GLY A 231 -16.13 4.24 0.50
CA GLY A 231 -15.39 4.67 1.68
C GLY A 231 -15.62 3.75 2.86
N GLY A 232 -15.11 4.16 4.00
CA GLY A 232 -15.20 3.40 5.22
C GLY A 232 -15.08 4.24 6.47
N LYS A 233 -15.44 3.60 7.57
CA LYS A 233 -15.15 4.05 8.93
C LYS A 233 -14.33 2.97 9.60
N GLU A 234 -13.21 3.37 10.16
CA GLU A 234 -12.40 2.52 11.01
C GLU A 234 -12.40 2.99 12.46
N GLN A 235 -12.24 2.04 13.36
CA GLN A 235 -11.78 2.21 14.72
C GLN A 235 -10.86 1.04 15.03
N THR A 236 -9.59 1.35 15.35
CA THR A 236 -8.56 0.34 15.64
C THR A 236 -7.85 0.69 16.94
N TYR A 237 -7.52 -0.32 17.74
CA TYR A 237 -6.58 -0.12 18.84
C TYR A 237 -5.16 -0.13 18.28
N MET A 238 -4.34 0.79 18.72
CA MET A 238 -2.98 0.97 18.21
C MET A 238 -2.07 -0.22 18.52
N ALA A 239 -1.23 -0.60 17.56
CA ALA A 239 -0.24 -1.67 17.71
C ALA A 239 1.11 -1.34 17.02
N TRP A 240 1.39 -0.08 16.76
CA TRP A 240 2.61 0.35 16.05
C TRP A 240 3.84 0.61 16.95
N ASP A 241 3.67 0.64 18.29
CA ASP A 241 4.78 0.61 19.24
C ASP A 241 5.18 -0.86 19.46
N TYR A 242 5.92 -1.44 18.53
CA TYR A 242 6.23 -2.87 18.55
C TYR A 242 7.06 -3.26 19.76
N ALA A 243 6.86 -4.49 20.27
CA ALA A 243 7.58 -5.04 21.40
C ALA A 243 9.06 -5.32 21.06
N SER A 244 9.95 -5.08 22.01
CA SER A 244 11.34 -5.55 21.92
C SER A 244 11.42 -7.09 22.06
N LYS A 245 12.56 -7.70 21.73
CA LYS A 245 12.78 -9.14 21.96
C LYS A 245 12.68 -9.48 23.45
N GLU A 246 13.23 -8.63 24.31
CA GLU A 246 13.15 -8.76 25.77
C GLU A 246 11.71 -8.68 26.29
N ASP A 247 10.90 -7.76 25.75
CA ASP A 247 9.49 -7.69 26.07
C ASP A 247 8.73 -8.95 25.64
N MET A 248 9.02 -9.47 24.45
CA MET A 248 8.39 -10.70 23.95
C MET A 248 8.79 -11.94 24.78
N GLU A 249 10.03 -12.00 25.26
CA GLU A 249 10.47 -13.07 26.17
C GLU A 249 9.79 -12.97 27.54
N LYS A 250 9.64 -11.77 28.06
CA LYS A 250 9.09 -11.51 29.41
C LYS A 250 7.57 -11.59 29.46
N TYR A 251 6.88 -11.02 28.49
CA TYR A 251 5.42 -10.85 28.50
C TYR A 251 4.70 -11.71 27.46
N GLY A 252 5.45 -12.41 26.59
CA GLY A 252 4.92 -13.22 25.52
C GLY A 252 4.90 -12.49 24.17
N ARG A 253 4.93 -13.29 23.09
CA ARG A 253 5.05 -12.84 21.70
C ARG A 253 3.93 -11.88 21.24
N ARG A 254 2.77 -11.92 21.89
CA ARG A 254 1.60 -11.09 21.57
C ARG A 254 1.58 -9.75 22.30
N TYR A 255 2.58 -9.47 23.12
CA TYR A 255 2.63 -8.26 23.94
C TYR A 255 2.55 -6.99 23.07
N ASN A 256 1.65 -6.09 23.46
CA ASN A 256 1.46 -4.77 22.86
C ASN A 256 1.80 -3.69 23.87
N PRO A 257 2.86 -2.89 23.67
CA PRO A 257 3.23 -1.80 24.59
C PRO A 257 2.33 -0.56 24.47
N CYS A 258 1.53 -0.43 23.40
CA CYS A 258 0.67 0.73 23.20
C CYS A 258 -0.29 0.93 24.39
N GLY A 259 -0.42 2.17 24.83
CA GLY A 259 -1.32 2.55 25.92
C GLY A 259 -0.85 2.17 27.32
N LYS A 260 0.37 1.66 27.50
CA LYS A 260 0.93 1.28 28.81
C LYS A 260 1.12 2.50 29.71
N TYR A 261 0.67 2.37 30.95
CA TYR A 261 0.89 3.36 32.02
C TYR A 261 0.99 2.69 33.39
N THR A 262 1.35 3.47 34.41
CA THR A 262 1.33 3.03 35.80
C THR A 262 0.13 3.64 36.50
N ASP A 263 -0.72 2.78 37.11
CA ASP A 263 -1.90 3.22 37.84
C ASP A 263 -1.55 3.87 39.21
N SER A 264 -2.55 4.33 39.95
CA SER A 264 -2.36 4.95 41.27
C SER A 264 -1.82 4.01 42.35
N ASN A 265 -1.89 2.69 42.12
CA ASN A 265 -1.40 1.66 43.02
C ASN A 265 0.00 1.16 42.64
N GLY A 266 0.62 1.75 41.61
CA GLY A 266 1.93 1.33 41.10
C GLY A 266 1.91 0.12 40.14
N ASN A 267 0.73 -0.37 39.72
CA ASN A 267 0.61 -1.49 38.81
C ASN A 267 0.67 -1.04 37.35
N THR A 268 1.18 -1.92 36.50
CA THR A 268 1.09 -1.73 35.04
C THR A 268 -0.36 -1.87 34.61
N ALA A 269 -0.86 -0.87 33.88
CA ALA A 269 -2.17 -0.84 33.26
C ALA A 269 -2.06 -0.40 31.78
N PHE A 270 -3.15 -0.56 31.04
CA PHE A 270 -3.23 -0.15 29.63
C PHE A 270 -4.48 0.68 29.41
N TYR A 271 -4.33 1.78 28.68
CA TYR A 271 -5.43 2.67 28.35
C TYR A 271 -6.34 2.02 27.30
N ASP A 272 -7.61 1.82 27.65
CA ASP A 272 -8.55 1.06 26.80
C ASP A 272 -8.90 1.78 25.49
N ASP A 273 -8.83 3.11 25.47
CA ASP A 273 -9.15 3.94 24.29
C ASP A 273 -7.88 4.46 23.60
N GLN A 274 -6.78 3.69 23.59
CA GLN A 274 -5.59 3.94 22.78
C GLN A 274 -5.89 3.62 21.32
N THR A 275 -6.78 4.42 20.71
CA THR A 275 -7.41 4.09 19.42
C THR A 275 -7.10 5.11 18.34
N ASP A 276 -7.08 4.61 17.10
CA ASP A 276 -7.22 5.41 15.89
C ASP A 276 -8.66 5.33 15.38
N ASN A 277 -9.18 6.44 14.93
CA ASN A 277 -10.56 6.61 14.46
C ASN A 277 -10.52 7.43 13.18
N TYR A 278 -10.99 6.87 12.07
CA TYR A 278 -10.93 7.53 10.78
C TYR A 278 -12.18 7.27 9.94
N ILE A 279 -12.62 8.29 9.21
CA ILE A 279 -13.68 8.19 8.21
C ILE A 279 -13.16 8.77 6.92
N GLN A 280 -13.27 8.00 5.83
CA GLN A 280 -12.85 8.43 4.50
C GLN A 280 -13.93 8.14 3.46
N HIS A 281 -14.17 9.12 2.59
CA HIS A 281 -15.14 9.02 1.50
C HIS A 281 -14.48 9.45 0.18
N HIS A 282 -14.70 8.66 -0.86
CA HIS A 282 -14.26 8.92 -2.22
C HIS A 282 -15.49 9.09 -3.13
N PHE A 283 -15.50 10.11 -3.96
CA PHE A 283 -16.50 10.38 -4.97
C PHE A 283 -15.83 10.53 -6.33
N HIS A 284 -16.21 9.70 -7.30
CA HIS A 284 -15.63 9.70 -8.63
C HIS A 284 -16.75 9.85 -9.67
N LEU A 285 -16.58 10.76 -10.61
CA LEU A 285 -17.39 10.87 -11.81
C LEU A 285 -16.47 10.58 -13.00
N ILE A 286 -16.73 9.49 -13.71
CA ILE A 286 -15.87 8.99 -14.78
C ILE A 286 -16.66 8.98 -16.08
N LEU A 287 -16.09 9.54 -17.13
CA LEU A 287 -16.56 9.50 -18.50
C LEU A 287 -15.57 8.74 -19.37
N THR A 288 -16.05 7.73 -20.06
CA THR A 288 -15.35 7.09 -21.17
C THR A 288 -16.19 7.22 -22.42
N ARG A 289 -15.64 7.78 -23.51
CA ARG A 289 -16.37 7.99 -24.76
C ARG A 289 -15.51 7.69 -25.98
N SER A 290 -16.02 6.86 -26.86
CA SER A 290 -15.50 6.70 -28.22
C SER A 290 -15.94 7.88 -29.07
N LEU A 291 -14.96 8.72 -29.49
CA LEU A 291 -15.22 9.89 -30.34
C LEU A 291 -15.27 9.49 -31.81
N THR A 292 -14.42 8.54 -32.20
CA THR A 292 -14.39 7.85 -33.50
C THR A 292 -14.00 6.39 -33.26
N GLU A 293 -13.93 5.58 -34.32
CA GLU A 293 -13.43 4.19 -34.24
C GLU A 293 -12.02 4.09 -33.67
N ASP A 294 -11.19 5.12 -33.90
CA ASP A 294 -9.77 5.15 -33.53
C ASP A 294 -9.45 6.04 -32.32
N LEU A 295 -10.35 6.91 -31.91
CA LEU A 295 -10.10 7.93 -30.90
C LEU A 295 -11.11 7.83 -29.75
N SER A 296 -10.61 7.70 -28.53
CA SER A 296 -11.44 7.73 -27.31
C SER A 296 -10.97 8.82 -26.35
N LEU A 297 -11.93 9.32 -25.57
CA LEU A 297 -11.75 10.25 -24.46
C LEU A 297 -12.05 9.54 -23.16
N ASN A 298 -11.13 9.65 -22.20
CA ASN A 298 -11.35 9.32 -20.80
C ASN A 298 -11.20 10.58 -19.97
N ALA A 299 -12.17 10.87 -19.11
CA ALA A 299 -12.12 12.01 -18.21
C ALA A 299 -12.70 11.61 -16.86
N ALA A 300 -12.15 12.16 -15.78
CA ALA A 300 -12.71 11.96 -14.46
C ALA A 300 -12.59 13.22 -13.60
N LEU A 301 -13.59 13.42 -12.76
CA LEU A 301 -13.55 14.33 -11.62
C LEU A 301 -13.59 13.49 -10.34
N HIS A 302 -12.82 13.91 -9.33
CA HIS A 302 -12.82 13.22 -8.07
C HIS A 302 -12.77 14.17 -6.88
N TYR A 303 -13.31 13.70 -5.77
CA TYR A 303 -13.19 14.35 -4.48
C TYR A 303 -13.09 13.31 -3.37
N THR A 304 -12.06 13.42 -2.53
CA THR A 304 -11.88 12.62 -1.32
C THR A 304 -11.95 13.53 -0.12
N THR A 305 -12.69 13.14 0.89
CA THR A 305 -12.71 13.82 2.19
C THR A 305 -12.44 12.82 3.30
N ASP A 306 -11.68 13.25 4.28
CA ASP A 306 -11.39 12.45 5.44
C ASP A 306 -11.36 13.30 6.72
N ASP A 307 -11.74 12.66 7.84
CA ASP A 307 -11.71 13.21 9.19
C ASP A 307 -11.26 12.09 10.14
N GLY A 308 -10.16 12.32 10.84
CA GLY A 308 -9.60 11.30 11.71
C GLY A 308 -8.94 11.89 12.96
N TYR A 309 -8.85 11.06 13.98
CA TYR A 309 -8.10 11.35 15.18
C TYR A 309 -7.65 10.08 15.87
N TYR A 310 -6.56 10.18 16.59
CA TYR A 310 -6.15 9.14 17.50
C TYR A 310 -6.01 9.67 18.92
N ASN A 311 -6.42 8.83 19.89
CA ASN A 311 -6.27 9.03 21.31
C ASN A 311 -4.98 8.38 21.80
N GLN A 312 -4.18 9.11 22.54
CA GLN A 312 -2.97 8.58 23.14
C GLN A 312 -2.87 8.94 24.61
N TYR A 313 -2.69 7.93 25.46
CA TYR A 313 -2.21 8.12 26.81
C TYR A 313 -0.68 8.30 26.75
N LYS A 314 -0.20 9.41 27.28
CA LYS A 314 1.24 9.74 27.32
C LYS A 314 1.65 9.93 28.79
N THR A 315 2.72 9.24 29.19
CA THR A 315 3.23 9.28 30.54
C THR A 315 4.28 10.37 30.74
N ASN A 316 4.30 11.02 31.92
CA ASN A 316 5.35 11.92 32.35
C ASN A 316 5.68 13.05 31.36
N ARG A 317 4.67 13.69 30.75
CA ARG A 317 4.85 14.76 29.77
C ARG A 317 4.98 16.14 30.40
N THR A 318 5.85 16.96 29.85
CA THR A 318 6.05 18.35 30.24
C THR A 318 4.83 19.18 29.86
N LEU A 319 4.15 19.80 30.80
CA LEU A 319 2.85 20.46 30.61
C LEU A 319 2.91 21.60 29.57
N ILE A 320 3.98 22.42 29.62
CA ILE A 320 4.15 23.56 28.70
C ILE A 320 4.22 23.14 27.22
N GLU A 321 4.67 21.93 26.94
CA GLU A 321 4.69 21.37 25.56
C GLU A 321 3.26 21.18 24.98
N TYR A 322 2.26 21.25 25.84
CA TYR A 322 0.84 21.09 25.50
C TYR A 322 0.02 22.35 25.78
N GLY A 323 0.69 23.51 25.99
CA GLY A 323 0.03 24.77 26.31
C GLY A 323 -0.65 24.79 27.67
N LEU A 324 -0.21 23.94 28.58
CA LEU A 324 -0.74 23.83 29.96
C LEU A 324 0.25 24.42 30.94
N GLU A 325 -0.26 25.22 31.88
CA GLU A 325 0.55 25.79 32.95
C GLU A 325 0.90 24.74 34.03
N PRO A 326 2.12 24.78 34.61
CA PRO A 326 2.44 24.01 35.78
C PRO A 326 1.44 24.35 36.94
N PHE A 327 1.10 23.36 37.75
CA PHE A 327 0.16 23.52 38.83
C PHE A 327 0.77 23.04 40.16
N THR A 328 0.18 23.44 41.27
CA THR A 328 0.69 23.10 42.62
C THR A 328 -0.28 22.18 43.35
N VAL A 329 0.23 21.06 43.88
CA VAL A 329 -0.49 20.11 44.72
C VAL A 329 0.33 19.93 45.99
N ASP A 330 -0.28 20.14 47.16
CA ASP A 330 0.36 20.00 48.49
C ASP A 330 1.71 20.76 48.60
N GLY A 331 1.78 21.96 48.00
CA GLY A 331 2.97 22.81 48.01
C GLY A 331 4.07 22.39 47.01
N VAL A 332 3.88 21.34 46.24
CA VAL A 332 4.83 20.89 45.20
C VAL A 332 4.36 21.34 43.83
N THR A 333 5.24 22.01 43.08
CA THR A 333 4.94 22.40 41.69
C THR A 333 5.12 21.22 40.75
N VAL A 334 4.04 20.81 40.11
CA VAL A 334 3.99 19.75 39.08
C VAL A 334 4.21 20.36 37.71
N LYS A 335 5.36 20.05 37.09
CA LYS A 335 5.72 20.50 35.75
C LYS A 335 5.49 19.41 34.70
N LYS A 336 5.43 18.15 35.12
CA LYS A 336 5.21 16.98 34.26
C LYS A 336 4.08 16.14 34.82
N SER A 337 3.24 15.61 33.96
CA SER A 337 2.14 14.73 34.33
C SER A 337 1.81 13.76 33.21
N ASP A 338 1.02 12.75 33.55
CA ASP A 338 0.37 11.91 32.52
C ASP A 338 -0.81 12.65 31.91
N LEU A 339 -1.02 12.47 30.63
CA LEU A 339 -2.12 13.11 29.91
C LEU A 339 -2.67 12.22 28.80
N ILE A 340 -3.90 12.54 28.38
CA ILE A 340 -4.52 11.99 27.18
C ILE A 340 -4.60 13.11 26.16
N ARG A 341 -3.92 12.89 25.02
CA ARG A 341 -3.97 13.81 23.88
C ARG A 341 -4.74 13.22 22.71
N LEU A 342 -5.37 14.08 21.93
CA LEU A 342 -5.92 13.77 20.63
C LEU A 342 -5.10 14.49 19.58
N LYS A 343 -4.58 13.75 18.59
CA LYS A 343 -4.04 14.36 17.37
C LYS A 343 -5.04 14.11 16.24
N LYS A 344 -5.42 15.17 15.55
CA LYS A 344 -6.52 15.19 14.59
C LYS A 344 -6.04 15.67 13.23
N ASN A 345 -6.61 15.09 12.19
CA ASN A 345 -6.50 15.61 10.83
C ASN A 345 -7.88 15.71 10.18
N ARG A 346 -8.01 16.67 9.26
CA ARG A 346 -9.19 16.83 8.44
C ARG A 346 -8.75 17.32 7.07
N ASN A 347 -8.99 16.49 6.06
CA ASN A 347 -8.43 16.73 4.73
C ASN A 347 -9.51 16.74 3.66
N GLY A 348 -9.22 17.46 2.57
CA GLY A 348 -9.94 17.42 1.32
C GLY A 348 -8.96 17.33 0.16
N PHE A 349 -9.20 16.39 -0.74
CA PHE A 349 -8.40 16.17 -1.94
C PHE A 349 -9.33 16.04 -3.14
N GLY A 350 -9.18 16.93 -4.11
CA GLY A 350 -10.04 16.92 -5.29
C GLY A 350 -9.29 17.33 -6.54
N GLY A 351 -9.82 16.90 -7.68
CA GLY A 351 -9.19 17.21 -8.94
C GLY A 351 -9.93 16.66 -10.14
N GLY A 352 -9.28 16.83 -11.28
CA GLY A 352 -9.73 16.31 -12.57
C GLY A 352 -8.59 15.77 -13.38
N LEU A 353 -8.88 14.76 -14.16
CA LEU A 353 -7.94 14.15 -15.10
C LEU A 353 -8.63 13.87 -16.43
N PHE A 354 -7.87 13.88 -17.51
CA PHE A 354 -8.35 13.52 -18.83
C PHE A 354 -7.26 12.87 -19.65
N SER A 355 -7.63 12.05 -20.62
CA SER A 355 -6.74 11.56 -21.65
C SER A 355 -7.48 11.24 -22.95
N PHE A 356 -6.81 11.49 -24.06
CA PHE A 356 -7.21 11.04 -25.37
C PHE A 356 -6.36 9.82 -25.74
N ALA A 357 -6.99 8.73 -26.13
CA ALA A 357 -6.31 7.53 -26.61
C ALA A 357 -6.62 7.34 -28.10
N TYR A 358 -5.57 7.23 -28.90
CA TYR A 358 -5.63 7.02 -30.35
C TYR A 358 -5.03 5.66 -30.69
N ASN A 359 -5.76 4.84 -31.45
CA ASN A 359 -5.34 3.49 -31.82
C ASN A 359 -5.69 3.20 -33.28
N HIS A 360 -4.76 3.48 -34.18
CA HIS A 360 -4.96 3.24 -35.61
C HIS A 360 -3.69 2.65 -36.26
N GLY A 361 -3.85 1.59 -37.00
CA GLY A 361 -2.80 0.95 -37.77
C GLY A 361 -1.59 0.55 -36.91
N ILE A 362 -0.44 1.18 -37.18
CA ILE A 362 0.82 0.91 -36.45
C ILE A 362 1.00 1.75 -35.20
N VAL A 363 0.14 2.75 -34.95
CA VAL A 363 0.29 3.74 -33.88
C VAL A 363 -0.76 3.52 -32.78
N GLN A 364 -0.29 3.40 -31.56
CA GLN A 364 -1.07 3.55 -30.34
C GLN A 364 -0.50 4.72 -29.56
N ALA A 365 -1.27 5.78 -29.40
CA ALA A 365 -0.82 6.99 -28.72
C ALA A 365 -1.83 7.42 -27.65
N GLN A 366 -1.34 8.06 -26.61
CA GLN A 366 -2.18 8.64 -25.58
C GLN A 366 -1.55 9.96 -25.10
N ALA A 367 -2.39 11.00 -24.94
CA ALA A 367 -1.99 12.25 -24.33
C ALA A 367 -3.05 12.70 -23.33
N GLY A 368 -2.62 13.29 -22.24
CA GLY A 368 -3.55 13.69 -21.19
C GLY A 368 -2.87 14.50 -20.09
N GLY A 369 -3.61 14.71 -19.03
CA GLY A 369 -3.12 15.41 -17.86
C GLY A 369 -4.06 15.32 -16.67
N ALA A 370 -3.59 15.80 -15.53
CA ALA A 370 -4.35 15.90 -14.30
C ALA A 370 -4.00 17.17 -13.54
N LEU A 371 -4.95 17.70 -12.80
CA LEU A 371 -4.75 18.78 -11.84
C LEU A 371 -5.48 18.42 -10.55
N ASN A 372 -4.74 18.37 -9.46
CA ASN A 372 -5.22 17.98 -8.15
C ASN A 372 -4.89 19.05 -7.12
N ASN A 373 -5.79 19.28 -6.18
CA ASN A 373 -5.61 20.18 -5.06
C ASN A 373 -5.90 19.44 -3.75
N PHE A 374 -4.99 19.55 -2.81
CA PHE A 374 -5.10 19.01 -1.46
C PHE A 374 -5.08 20.15 -0.44
N LYS A 375 -5.91 20.02 0.59
CA LYS A 375 -5.89 20.88 1.79
C LYS A 375 -6.11 20.01 3.01
N GLY A 376 -5.16 20.04 3.95
CA GLY A 376 -5.20 19.29 5.18
C GLY A 376 -4.98 20.18 6.41
N ASN A 377 -5.75 19.98 7.46
CA ASN A 377 -5.56 20.62 8.76
C ASN A 377 -5.12 19.58 9.77
N HIS A 378 -4.05 19.89 10.51
CA HIS A 378 -3.52 19.06 11.58
C HIS A 378 -3.57 19.86 12.89
N PHE A 379 -4.15 19.29 13.93
CA PHE A 379 -4.29 19.98 15.22
C PHE A 379 -4.36 18.98 16.38
N GLY A 380 -3.96 19.42 17.58
CA GLY A 380 -3.97 18.59 18.76
C GLY A 380 -4.75 19.22 19.91
N GLN A 381 -5.42 18.38 20.68
CA GLN A 381 -6.22 18.74 21.85
C GLN A 381 -5.84 17.87 23.04
N ILE A 382 -6.04 18.36 24.27
CA ILE A 382 -5.82 17.60 25.50
C ILE A 382 -7.17 17.24 26.10
N ALA A 383 -7.44 15.95 26.21
CA ALA A 383 -8.68 15.45 26.80
C ALA A 383 -8.63 15.35 28.33
N TRP A 384 -7.45 15.05 28.89
CA TRP A 384 -7.30 14.82 30.32
C TRP A 384 -5.83 14.95 30.74
N VAL A 385 -5.61 15.38 32.00
CA VAL A 385 -4.30 15.40 32.66
C VAL A 385 -4.46 14.88 34.09
N ARG A 386 -3.55 14.00 34.53
CA ARG A 386 -3.59 13.40 35.88
C ARG A 386 -3.45 14.48 36.95
N ASN A 387 -4.41 14.51 37.89
CA ASN A 387 -4.44 15.41 39.08
C ASN A 387 -4.31 16.91 38.73
N TYR A 388 -4.70 17.32 37.53
CA TYR A 388 -4.58 18.70 37.09
C TYR A 388 -5.47 19.63 37.93
N VAL A 389 -4.84 20.67 38.53
CA VAL A 389 -5.54 21.74 39.23
C VAL A 389 -5.64 22.94 38.29
N GLY A 390 -6.75 23.03 37.57
CA GLY A 390 -7.00 24.05 36.57
C GLY A 390 -8.17 23.62 35.65
N HIS A 391 -8.51 24.49 34.72
CA HIS A 391 -9.52 24.17 33.69
C HIS A 391 -8.84 23.67 32.40
N ILE A 392 -9.31 22.55 31.90
CA ILE A 392 -8.94 22.05 30.55
C ILE A 392 -10.15 22.30 29.65
N ASP A 393 -10.00 23.14 28.65
CA ASP A 393 -10.98 23.26 27.57
C ASP A 393 -10.70 22.16 26.57
N PRO A 394 -11.55 21.14 26.41
CA PRO A 394 -11.33 20.04 25.48
C PRO A 394 -11.36 20.46 24.01
N LEU A 395 -11.80 21.68 23.71
CA LEU A 395 -11.75 22.25 22.36
C LEU A 395 -10.50 23.11 22.12
N GLN A 396 -9.73 23.40 23.18
CA GLN A 396 -8.49 24.18 23.04
C GLN A 396 -7.42 23.37 22.31
N GLU A 397 -6.87 23.97 21.26
CA GLU A 397 -5.80 23.36 20.47
C GLU A 397 -4.44 23.82 20.98
N TYR A 398 -3.54 22.87 21.28
CA TYR A 398 -2.17 23.21 21.66
C TYR A 398 -1.26 23.44 20.45
N TYR A 399 -1.63 22.88 19.28
CA TYR A 399 -1.04 23.22 18.00
C TYR A 399 -2.06 23.16 16.87
N ARG A 400 -1.78 23.90 15.80
CA ARG A 400 -2.50 23.81 14.52
C ARG A 400 -1.59 24.20 13.39
N ASN A 401 -1.64 23.42 12.33
CA ASN A 401 -1.02 23.77 11.06
C ASN A 401 -1.87 23.26 9.89
N ARG A 402 -1.51 23.71 8.68
CA ARG A 402 -2.21 23.40 7.46
C ARG A 402 -1.23 23.08 6.35
N GLY A 403 -1.47 21.95 5.69
CA GLY A 403 -0.84 21.60 4.43
C GLY A 403 -1.70 21.97 3.24
N GLU A 404 -1.11 22.54 2.20
CA GLU A 404 -1.76 22.81 0.91
C GLU A 404 -0.86 22.35 -0.21
N LYS A 405 -1.39 21.56 -1.15
CA LYS A 405 -0.60 21.05 -2.28
C LYS A 405 -1.40 21.14 -3.57
N LEU A 406 -0.86 21.86 -4.54
CA LEU A 406 -1.32 21.83 -5.93
C LEU A 406 -0.38 20.92 -6.72
N ASP A 407 -0.92 19.92 -7.42
CA ASP A 407 -0.19 18.94 -8.19
C ASP A 407 -0.79 18.82 -9.59
N GLY A 408 -0.07 19.28 -10.60
CA GLY A 408 -0.49 19.24 -11.98
C GLY A 408 0.50 18.47 -12.84
N ASN A 409 0.00 17.69 -13.80
CA ASN A 409 0.86 17.03 -14.78
C ASN A 409 0.22 16.98 -16.15
N ILE A 410 1.08 16.90 -17.18
CA ILE A 410 0.71 16.57 -18.56
C ILE A 410 1.63 15.46 -19.04
N PHE A 411 1.11 14.60 -19.89
CA PHE A 411 1.90 13.51 -20.48
C PHE A 411 1.50 13.24 -21.94
N ALA A 412 2.43 12.68 -22.67
CA ALA A 412 2.20 12.09 -23.98
C ALA A 412 3.02 10.81 -24.12
N ARG A 413 2.39 9.75 -24.61
CA ARG A 413 3.06 8.48 -24.92
C ARG A 413 2.64 7.95 -26.25
N ALA A 414 3.54 7.19 -26.90
CA ALA A 414 3.25 6.49 -28.13
C ALA A 414 3.93 5.12 -28.15
N ASN A 415 3.27 4.15 -28.75
CA ASN A 415 3.77 2.83 -29.00
C ASN A 415 3.59 2.57 -30.51
N VAL A 416 4.70 2.52 -31.26
CA VAL A 416 4.71 2.45 -32.71
C VAL A 416 5.24 1.09 -33.15
N ALA A 417 4.47 0.36 -33.96
CA ALA A 417 4.91 -0.88 -34.58
C ALA A 417 5.82 -0.57 -35.80
N ILE A 418 7.13 -0.76 -35.60
CA ILE A 418 8.13 -0.60 -36.67
C ILE A 418 8.07 -1.77 -37.65
N SER A 419 7.72 -2.96 -37.17
CA SER A 419 7.43 -4.15 -37.96
C SER A 419 6.32 -4.97 -37.25
N SER A 420 5.94 -6.10 -37.84
CA SER A 420 5.00 -7.03 -37.21
C SER A 420 5.49 -7.60 -35.88
N SER A 421 6.81 -7.58 -35.63
CA SER A 421 7.43 -8.15 -34.46
C SER A 421 8.06 -7.10 -33.52
N LEU A 422 8.35 -5.90 -33.99
CA LEU A 422 9.09 -4.88 -33.22
C LEU A 422 8.23 -3.63 -33.00
N ARG A 423 8.15 -3.19 -31.73
CA ARG A 423 7.51 -1.94 -31.31
C ARG A 423 8.51 -1.05 -30.56
N VAL A 424 8.39 0.24 -30.78
CA VAL A 424 9.15 1.26 -30.06
C VAL A 424 8.17 2.08 -29.22
N PHE A 425 8.52 2.28 -27.99
CA PHE A 425 7.76 3.02 -26.99
C PHE A 425 8.48 4.31 -26.59
N GLY A 426 7.73 5.39 -26.52
CA GLY A 426 8.19 6.66 -25.95
C GLY A 426 7.10 7.25 -25.06
N ASP A 427 7.49 7.82 -23.93
CA ASP A 427 6.57 8.40 -22.92
C ASP A 427 7.29 9.58 -22.26
N MET A 428 6.62 10.71 -22.16
CA MET A 428 7.12 11.92 -21.54
C MET A 428 6.05 12.49 -20.61
N GLN A 429 6.47 12.87 -19.41
CA GLN A 429 5.61 13.53 -18.45
C GLN A 429 6.33 14.78 -17.91
N TYR A 430 5.59 15.87 -17.80
CA TYR A 430 5.97 17.03 -17.02
C TYR A 430 5.03 17.17 -15.85
N ARG A 431 5.59 17.39 -14.63
CA ARG A 431 4.83 17.54 -13.38
C ARG A 431 5.27 18.79 -12.65
N TYR A 432 4.28 19.58 -12.22
CA TYR A 432 4.44 20.78 -11.40
C TYR A 432 3.80 20.56 -10.04
N ILE A 433 4.50 20.94 -8.96
CA ILE A 433 3.99 20.87 -7.59
C ILE A 433 4.27 22.19 -6.90
N ASP A 434 3.25 22.78 -6.24
CA ASP A 434 3.40 23.84 -5.24
C ASP A 434 2.92 23.25 -3.89
N TYR A 435 3.81 23.21 -2.91
CA TYR A 435 3.55 22.60 -1.59
C TYR A 435 3.88 23.58 -0.49
N ARG A 436 2.91 23.78 0.41
CA ARG A 436 3.00 24.71 1.54
C ARG A 436 2.57 24.03 2.82
N ILE A 437 3.31 24.28 3.92
CA ILE A 437 2.93 23.87 5.27
C ILE A 437 3.10 25.10 6.15
N ASN A 438 1.98 25.57 6.75
CA ASN A 438 1.96 26.79 7.55
C ASN A 438 1.25 26.54 8.89
N GLY A 439 1.74 27.20 9.95
CA GLY A 439 1.19 27.13 11.29
C GLY A 439 2.18 26.68 12.33
N ARG A 440 1.74 25.97 13.35
CA ARG A 440 2.60 25.47 14.42
C ARG A 440 2.57 23.93 14.44
N SER A 441 3.76 23.31 14.58
CA SER A 441 3.88 21.87 14.83
C SER A 441 3.57 21.54 16.29
N ASP A 442 3.55 20.25 16.64
CA ASP A 442 3.47 19.79 18.02
C ASP A 442 4.86 19.64 18.70
N ASN A 443 5.91 20.11 18.05
CA ASN A 443 7.24 20.19 18.64
C ASN A 443 7.39 21.53 19.39
N TYR A 444 7.75 21.46 20.68
CA TYR A 444 7.97 22.65 21.51
C TYR A 444 9.42 23.12 21.37
N ASP A 445 9.60 24.37 21.01
CA ASP A 445 10.91 25.00 20.93
C ASP A 445 11.23 25.69 22.27
N TYR A 446 12.11 25.08 23.03
CA TYR A 446 12.56 25.60 24.33
C TYR A 446 13.33 26.94 24.24
N ASN A 447 13.90 27.28 23.08
CA ASN A 447 14.59 28.56 22.89
C ASN A 447 13.60 29.73 22.78
N THR A 448 12.47 29.51 22.12
CA THR A 448 11.43 30.54 21.92
C THR A 448 10.32 30.46 22.95
N GLY A 449 10.20 29.35 23.71
CA GLY A 449 9.12 29.09 24.64
C GLY A 449 7.76 28.88 23.98
N GLN A 450 7.72 28.47 22.73
CA GLN A 450 6.50 28.28 21.94
C GLN A 450 6.58 27.02 21.07
N MET A 451 5.43 26.56 20.56
CA MET A 451 5.40 25.52 19.53
C MET A 451 6.15 25.99 18.29
N GLN A 452 6.94 25.12 17.69
CA GLN A 452 7.74 25.37 16.50
C GLN A 452 6.87 25.93 15.36
N LEU A 453 7.31 27.05 14.78
CA LEU A 453 6.64 27.64 13.63
C LEU A 453 7.01 26.88 12.36
N LEU A 454 6.00 26.48 11.62
CA LEU A 454 6.13 25.93 10.26
C LEU A 454 5.81 27.03 9.26
N ASP A 455 6.78 27.31 8.37
CA ASP A 455 6.64 28.21 7.23
C ASP A 455 7.42 27.60 6.04
N ILE A 456 6.85 26.55 5.46
CA ILE A 456 7.49 25.77 4.43
C ILE A 456 6.76 26.03 3.12
N HIS A 457 7.52 26.47 2.10
CA HIS A 457 7.04 26.59 0.74
C HIS A 457 8.06 25.98 -0.21
N ARG A 458 7.62 24.99 -1.00
CA ARG A 458 8.46 24.30 -1.98
C ARG A 458 7.72 24.16 -3.30
N THR A 459 8.45 24.41 -4.38
CA THR A 459 7.96 24.23 -5.76
C THR A 459 8.85 23.23 -6.46
N TYR A 460 8.26 22.27 -7.16
CA TYR A 460 9.00 21.26 -7.91
C TYR A 460 8.54 21.26 -9.37
N ASN A 461 9.51 21.07 -10.26
CA ASN A 461 9.30 20.93 -11.70
C ASN A 461 10.03 19.65 -12.13
N PHE A 462 9.29 18.61 -12.47
CA PHE A 462 9.83 17.31 -12.80
C PHE A 462 9.58 16.98 -14.27
N PHE A 463 10.62 16.52 -14.95
CA PHE A 463 10.52 15.96 -16.29
C PHE A 463 10.90 14.48 -16.24
N ASN A 464 9.96 13.61 -16.63
CA ASN A 464 10.04 12.16 -16.48
C ASN A 464 9.96 11.49 -17.88
N PRO A 465 11.05 11.44 -18.65
CA PRO A 465 11.09 10.74 -19.94
C PRO A 465 11.22 9.25 -19.73
N LYS A 466 10.61 8.46 -20.61
CA LYS A 466 10.69 7.00 -20.64
C LYS A 466 10.73 6.53 -22.10
N THR A 467 11.49 5.48 -22.34
CA THR A 467 11.55 4.85 -23.65
C THR A 467 11.78 3.37 -23.53
N GLY A 468 11.44 2.65 -24.57
CA GLY A 468 11.68 1.20 -24.59
C GLY A 468 11.37 0.58 -25.94
N ILE A 469 11.74 -0.68 -26.04
CA ILE A 469 11.46 -1.53 -27.18
C ILE A 469 10.76 -2.80 -26.71
N ASN A 470 9.87 -3.30 -27.52
CA ASN A 470 9.18 -4.57 -27.29
C ASN A 470 9.30 -5.41 -28.58
N TRP A 471 9.91 -6.58 -28.47
CA TRP A 471 10.19 -7.47 -29.56
C TRP A 471 9.45 -8.79 -29.37
N GLN A 472 8.40 -9.00 -30.15
CA GLN A 472 7.68 -10.26 -30.26
C GLN A 472 8.43 -11.14 -31.27
N ILE A 473 9.37 -11.97 -30.81
CA ILE A 473 10.23 -12.81 -31.62
C ILE A 473 9.37 -13.80 -32.43
N ASN A 474 8.40 -14.42 -31.80
CA ASN A 474 7.34 -15.24 -32.34
C ASN A 474 6.16 -15.30 -31.35
N PRO A 475 5.03 -15.96 -31.63
CA PRO A 475 3.86 -15.98 -30.73
C PRO A 475 4.14 -16.41 -29.29
N SER A 476 5.17 -17.25 -29.07
CA SER A 476 5.53 -17.76 -27.75
C SER A 476 6.66 -17.00 -27.06
N HIS A 477 7.47 -16.22 -27.78
CA HIS A 477 8.68 -15.59 -27.24
C HIS A 477 8.64 -14.07 -27.39
N ARG A 478 8.77 -13.37 -26.29
CA ARG A 478 8.80 -11.91 -26.22
C ARG A 478 10.00 -11.42 -25.41
N MET A 479 10.60 -10.33 -25.86
CA MET A 479 11.60 -9.56 -25.10
C MET A 479 11.19 -8.09 -25.04
N PHE A 480 11.58 -7.41 -23.97
CA PHE A 480 11.50 -5.95 -23.91
C PHE A 480 12.73 -5.39 -23.20
N ALA A 481 13.06 -4.15 -23.54
CA ALA A 481 14.01 -3.35 -22.78
C ALA A 481 13.41 -1.94 -22.60
N SER A 482 13.63 -1.34 -21.42
CA SER A 482 13.17 0.01 -21.13
C SER A 482 14.16 0.80 -20.27
N TRP A 483 14.10 2.10 -20.45
CA TRP A 483 14.76 3.09 -19.61
C TRP A 483 13.75 4.17 -19.23
N SER A 484 13.76 4.54 -17.93
CA SER A 484 12.81 5.51 -17.39
C SER A 484 13.47 6.42 -16.37
N VAL A 485 13.00 7.66 -16.31
CA VAL A 485 13.34 8.61 -15.26
C VAL A 485 12.08 8.94 -14.46
N ALA A 486 12.22 8.99 -13.14
CA ALA A 486 11.16 9.45 -12.24
C ALA A 486 11.74 10.37 -11.16
N HIS A 487 10.93 11.31 -10.71
CA HIS A 487 11.24 12.20 -9.58
C HIS A 487 10.13 12.10 -8.54
N LYS A 488 10.51 12.31 -7.28
CA LYS A 488 9.58 12.29 -6.15
C LYS A 488 9.95 13.39 -5.17
N GLU A 489 8.97 14.19 -4.77
CA GLU A 489 9.08 15.17 -3.72
C GLU A 489 9.08 14.50 -2.33
N PRO A 490 9.70 15.11 -1.29
CA PRO A 490 9.62 14.65 0.08
C PRO A 490 8.17 14.64 0.60
N VAL A 491 7.88 13.73 1.53
CA VAL A 491 6.62 13.68 2.26
C VAL A 491 6.61 14.70 3.40
N ARG A 492 5.41 14.97 3.96
CA ARG A 492 5.23 15.92 5.06
C ARG A 492 6.20 15.68 6.22
N ASP A 493 6.27 14.44 6.72
CA ASP A 493 7.06 14.10 7.92
C ASP A 493 8.56 14.34 7.71
N ASN A 494 9.06 14.32 6.46
CA ASN A 494 10.43 14.72 6.18
C ASN A 494 10.73 16.20 6.48
N PHE A 495 9.70 17.05 6.46
CA PHE A 495 9.82 18.48 6.78
C PHE A 495 9.50 18.81 8.22
N THR A 496 8.54 18.09 8.85
CA THR A 496 8.02 18.43 10.17
C THR A 496 8.72 17.68 11.29
N ASP A 497 9.16 16.45 11.04
CA ASP A 497 9.74 15.54 12.03
C ASP A 497 11.20 15.18 11.70
N GLY A 498 11.72 15.62 10.54
CA GLY A 498 13.10 15.43 10.12
C GLY A 498 14.07 16.45 10.75
N ASP A 499 15.35 16.31 10.41
CA ASP A 499 16.39 17.27 10.83
C ASP A 499 16.14 18.65 10.21
N ILE A 500 15.75 19.61 11.05
CA ILE A 500 15.45 20.99 10.64
C ILE A 500 16.67 21.69 10.00
N ASN A 501 17.88 21.25 10.35
CA ASN A 501 19.12 21.83 9.81
C ASN A 501 19.50 21.25 8.43
N ASN A 502 18.84 20.17 8.03
CA ASN A 502 19.11 19.47 6.77
C ASN A 502 17.79 19.19 6.02
N MET A 503 17.25 20.25 5.42
CA MET A 503 15.98 20.16 4.67
C MET A 503 16.01 19.07 3.59
N PRO A 504 14.94 18.27 3.49
CA PRO A 504 14.89 17.15 2.57
C PRO A 504 14.89 17.62 1.10
N ARG A 505 15.57 16.84 0.25
CA ARG A 505 15.63 17.05 -1.20
C ARG A 505 14.76 16.04 -1.93
N ALA A 506 14.29 16.43 -3.13
CA ALA A 506 13.57 15.51 -4.01
C ALA A 506 14.46 14.37 -4.49
N GLU A 507 13.89 13.19 -4.56
CA GLU A 507 14.54 11.98 -5.07
C GLU A 507 14.48 11.93 -6.60
N ARG A 508 15.51 11.34 -7.22
CA ARG A 508 15.51 11.02 -8.65
C ARG A 508 15.92 9.57 -8.86
N LEU A 509 15.19 8.89 -9.72
CA LEU A 509 15.38 7.50 -10.08
C LEU A 509 15.64 7.37 -11.58
N PHE A 510 16.68 6.61 -11.95
CA PHE A 510 16.90 6.05 -13.27
C PHE A 510 16.65 4.55 -13.22
N ASP A 511 15.67 4.07 -13.97
CA ASP A 511 15.25 2.67 -13.97
C ASP A 511 15.53 2.03 -15.34
N TYR A 512 16.29 0.94 -15.33
CA TYR A 512 16.67 0.15 -16.50
C TYR A 512 16.09 -1.25 -16.33
N GLU A 513 15.31 -1.71 -17.31
CA GLU A 513 14.71 -3.02 -17.26
C GLU A 513 14.98 -3.81 -18.58
N LEU A 514 15.17 -5.12 -18.42
CA LEU A 514 15.26 -6.08 -19.52
C LEU A 514 14.42 -7.30 -19.18
N GLY A 515 13.37 -7.55 -19.91
CA GLY A 515 12.45 -8.67 -19.71
C GLY A 515 12.45 -9.65 -20.87
N TYR A 516 12.32 -10.94 -20.54
CA TYR A 516 12.05 -12.02 -21.48
C TYR A 516 10.90 -12.86 -20.95
N SER A 517 9.99 -13.25 -21.83
CA SER A 517 8.90 -14.17 -21.51
C SER A 517 8.72 -15.22 -22.59
N PHE A 518 8.47 -16.44 -22.12
CA PHE A 518 8.04 -17.58 -22.92
C PHE A 518 6.63 -17.97 -22.51
N ASN A 519 5.73 -18.13 -23.48
CA ASN A 519 4.36 -18.55 -23.29
C ASN A 519 4.06 -19.75 -24.19
N GLY A 520 3.98 -20.93 -23.59
CA GLY A 520 3.56 -22.18 -24.24
C GLY A 520 2.21 -22.65 -23.68
N ASP A 521 1.63 -23.69 -24.27
CA ASP A 521 0.30 -24.20 -23.91
C ASP A 521 0.25 -24.81 -22.48
N ILE A 522 1.34 -25.42 -22.04
CA ILE A 522 1.43 -26.12 -20.74
C ILE A 522 2.34 -25.37 -19.77
N PHE A 523 3.38 -24.72 -20.27
CA PHE A 523 4.42 -24.07 -19.50
C PHE A 523 4.63 -22.63 -19.96
N ALA A 524 4.73 -21.72 -19.01
CA ALA A 524 5.12 -20.34 -19.26
C ALA A 524 6.23 -19.94 -18.26
N ALA A 525 7.16 -19.10 -18.70
CA ALA A 525 8.25 -18.60 -17.88
C ALA A 525 8.59 -17.15 -18.23
N GLY A 526 9.08 -16.41 -17.25
CA GLY A 526 9.52 -15.04 -17.42
C GLY A 526 10.75 -14.74 -16.59
N VAL A 527 11.60 -13.88 -17.12
CA VAL A 527 12.77 -13.32 -16.42
C VAL A 527 12.74 -11.82 -16.62
N ASN A 528 12.87 -11.05 -15.53
CA ASN A 528 13.04 -9.61 -15.60
C ASN A 528 14.30 -9.21 -14.84
N LEU A 529 15.21 -8.51 -15.49
CA LEU A 529 16.38 -7.88 -14.90
C LEU A 529 16.06 -6.41 -14.68
N TYR A 530 16.38 -5.88 -13.52
CA TYR A 530 16.21 -4.45 -13.23
C TYR A 530 17.44 -3.86 -12.55
N TYR A 531 17.70 -2.58 -12.85
CA TYR A 531 18.70 -1.76 -12.19
C TYR A 531 18.11 -0.37 -11.98
N MET A 532 17.84 -0.03 -10.71
CA MET A 532 17.23 1.23 -10.26
C MET A 532 18.32 2.06 -9.58
N ASP A 533 18.84 3.09 -10.24
CA ASP A 533 19.86 4.01 -9.73
C ASP A 533 19.22 5.26 -9.16
N TYR A 534 19.43 5.50 -7.86
CA TYR A 534 18.83 6.62 -7.15
C TYR A 534 19.85 7.71 -6.86
N LYS A 535 19.41 8.97 -7.01
CA LYS A 535 20.11 10.15 -6.52
C LYS A 535 19.26 10.84 -5.47
N ASP A 536 19.90 11.25 -4.37
CA ASP A 536 19.24 11.87 -3.21
C ASP A 536 18.06 11.04 -2.66
N GLN A 537 18.17 9.70 -2.67
CA GLN A 537 17.13 8.83 -2.14
C GLN A 537 16.88 9.15 -0.66
N LEU A 538 15.61 9.30 -0.27
CA LEU A 538 15.19 9.35 1.12
C LEU A 538 15.10 7.92 1.66
N VAL A 539 16.05 7.50 2.47
CA VAL A 539 16.10 6.16 3.07
C VAL A 539 15.64 6.21 4.52
N ALA A 540 14.86 5.21 4.94
CA ALA A 540 14.38 5.13 6.31
C ALA A 540 15.56 4.99 7.28
N THR A 541 15.56 5.80 8.35
CA THR A 541 16.59 5.74 9.41
C THR A 541 16.43 4.52 10.33
N GLY A 542 15.25 3.91 10.31
CA GLY A 542 14.80 2.89 11.24
C GLY A 542 13.89 3.45 12.32
N GLN A 543 13.96 4.75 12.61
CA GLN A 543 13.10 5.42 13.57
C GLN A 543 11.71 5.72 13.00
N LEU A 544 10.74 5.84 13.89
CA LEU A 544 9.38 6.25 13.57
C LEU A 544 9.10 7.63 14.13
N SER A 545 8.28 8.40 13.42
CA SER A 545 7.66 9.61 13.95
C SER A 545 6.66 9.29 15.06
N ASP A 546 6.17 10.28 15.75
CA ASP A 546 5.10 10.15 16.75
C ASP A 546 3.78 9.55 16.20
N THR A 547 3.66 9.50 14.87
CA THR A 547 2.50 8.95 14.13
C THR A 547 2.76 7.57 13.55
N GLY A 548 3.90 6.94 13.90
CA GLY A 548 4.29 5.61 13.40
C GLY A 548 4.82 5.59 11.97
N ASN A 549 5.03 6.74 11.33
CA ASN A 549 5.62 6.82 9.99
C ASN A 549 7.16 6.73 10.05
N PRO A 550 7.83 6.05 9.10
CA PRO A 550 9.29 5.99 9.06
C PRO A 550 9.93 7.36 8.81
N LEU A 551 10.83 7.78 9.69
CA LEU A 551 11.70 8.93 9.47
C LEU A 551 12.75 8.60 8.43
N SER A 552 13.05 9.55 7.56
CA SER A 552 13.98 9.33 6.42
C SER A 552 14.97 10.47 6.26
N VAL A 553 16.16 10.12 5.76
CA VAL A 553 17.22 11.07 5.39
C VAL A 553 17.66 10.85 3.95
N ASN A 554 18.09 11.93 3.27
CA ASN A 554 18.64 11.79 1.93
C ASN A 554 20.03 11.15 1.95
N VAL A 555 20.26 10.17 1.07
CA VAL A 555 21.58 9.64 0.74
C VAL A 555 21.93 10.00 -0.70
N PRO A 556 23.19 10.43 -0.98
CA PRO A 556 23.54 10.94 -2.32
C PRO A 556 23.35 9.90 -3.42
N ASP A 557 23.80 8.68 -3.19
CA ASP A 557 23.83 7.59 -4.16
C ASP A 557 23.41 6.25 -3.54
N SER A 558 22.46 5.61 -4.18
CA SER A 558 22.02 4.25 -3.82
C SER A 558 21.50 3.52 -5.05
N TYR A 559 21.40 2.20 -4.98
CA TYR A 559 20.81 1.42 -6.07
C TYR A 559 20.07 0.19 -5.57
N ARG A 560 19.12 -0.27 -6.40
CA ARG A 560 18.45 -1.56 -6.29
C ARG A 560 18.65 -2.30 -7.60
N ALA A 561 19.18 -3.51 -7.55
CA ALA A 561 19.38 -4.35 -8.72
C ALA A 561 18.86 -5.75 -8.44
N GLY A 562 18.27 -6.40 -9.43
CA GLY A 562 17.79 -7.75 -9.20
C GLY A 562 17.33 -8.49 -10.45
N ILE A 563 17.03 -9.77 -10.20
CA ILE A 563 16.51 -10.73 -11.16
C ILE A 563 15.19 -11.24 -10.60
N GLU A 564 14.10 -11.01 -11.31
CA GLU A 564 12.78 -11.58 -11.03
C GLU A 564 12.52 -12.76 -11.98
N LEU A 565 12.27 -13.91 -11.40
CA LEU A 565 11.93 -15.15 -12.12
C LEU A 565 10.46 -15.47 -11.90
N GLN A 566 9.78 -15.91 -12.94
CA GLN A 566 8.40 -16.38 -12.88
C GLN A 566 8.27 -17.67 -13.68
N ALA A 567 7.47 -18.62 -13.20
CA ALA A 567 7.12 -19.82 -13.91
C ALA A 567 5.68 -20.23 -13.61
N SER A 568 5.01 -20.79 -14.60
CA SER A 568 3.69 -21.41 -14.45
C SER A 568 3.63 -22.68 -15.25
N LEU A 569 3.08 -23.74 -14.65
CA LEU A 569 2.91 -25.04 -15.27
C LEU A 569 1.47 -25.52 -15.09
N ARG A 570 0.81 -25.89 -16.20
CA ARG A 570 -0.56 -26.42 -16.21
C ARG A 570 -0.65 -27.64 -17.11
N PRO A 571 -0.15 -28.81 -16.66
CA PRO A 571 -0.10 -30.02 -17.47
C PRO A 571 -1.48 -30.64 -17.72
N CYS A 572 -2.48 -30.30 -16.90
CA CYS A 572 -3.86 -30.76 -17.00
C CYS A 572 -4.83 -29.75 -16.39
N ASN A 573 -6.14 -29.91 -16.62
CA ASN A 573 -7.17 -28.94 -16.20
C ASN A 573 -7.40 -28.85 -14.69
N TRP A 574 -6.96 -29.85 -13.93
CA TRP A 574 -7.18 -29.93 -12.49
C TRP A 574 -5.96 -29.56 -11.66
N PHE A 575 -4.77 -29.33 -12.27
CA PHE A 575 -3.53 -28.97 -11.58
C PHE A 575 -2.88 -27.74 -12.22
N ASN A 576 -2.43 -26.81 -11.38
CA ASN A 576 -1.59 -25.71 -11.76
C ASN A 576 -0.49 -25.48 -10.71
N TRP A 577 0.69 -25.12 -11.19
CA TRP A 577 1.80 -24.67 -10.37
C TRP A 577 2.23 -23.29 -10.81
N ASN A 578 2.38 -22.36 -9.82
CA ASN A 578 2.90 -21.02 -10.07
C ASN A 578 4.07 -20.77 -9.12
N PHE A 579 5.10 -20.18 -9.64
CA PHE A 579 6.32 -19.90 -8.93
C PHE A 579 6.85 -18.53 -9.30
N ASN A 580 7.36 -17.78 -8.32
CA ASN A 580 8.24 -16.66 -8.58
C ASN A 580 9.33 -16.57 -7.52
N ALA A 581 10.47 -15.99 -7.93
CA ALA A 581 11.59 -15.71 -7.05
C ALA A 581 12.26 -14.40 -7.48
N THR A 582 12.78 -13.67 -6.50
CA THR A 582 13.55 -12.45 -6.73
C THR A 582 14.88 -12.56 -6.00
N LEU A 583 15.96 -12.43 -6.73
CA LEU A 583 17.31 -12.23 -6.21
C LEU A 583 17.63 -10.75 -6.38
N SER A 584 18.01 -10.07 -5.31
CA SER A 584 18.26 -8.63 -5.36
C SER A 584 19.50 -8.22 -4.55
N ARG A 585 20.06 -7.09 -4.93
CA ARG A 585 21.11 -6.40 -4.21
C ARG A 585 20.78 -4.93 -4.09
N ASN A 586 20.56 -4.46 -2.87
CA ASN A 586 20.09 -3.13 -2.58
C ASN A 586 21.11 -2.43 -1.68
N ARG A 587 21.77 -1.36 -2.15
CA ARG A 587 22.90 -0.75 -1.43
C ARG A 587 22.85 0.79 -1.48
N ILE A 588 23.25 1.38 -0.36
CA ILE A 588 23.66 2.78 -0.26
C ILE A 588 25.18 2.80 -0.45
N LYS A 589 25.70 3.71 -1.26
CA LYS A 589 27.13 3.90 -1.48
C LYS A 589 27.71 4.86 -0.46
N ASN A 590 28.84 4.50 0.15
CA ASN A 590 29.58 5.34 1.11
C ASN A 590 28.69 5.90 2.22
N PHE A 591 27.88 5.04 2.85
CA PHE A 591 26.94 5.44 3.90
C PHE A 591 27.69 5.93 5.14
N VAL A 592 27.27 7.09 5.66
CA VAL A 592 27.70 7.65 6.93
C VAL A 592 26.56 7.58 7.91
N GLU A 593 26.74 6.81 8.99
CA GLU A 593 25.80 6.75 10.11
C GLU A 593 26.07 7.96 11.02
N TYR A 594 25.03 8.72 11.33
CA TYR A 594 25.05 9.77 12.35
C TYR A 594 24.27 9.27 13.57
N ILE A 595 24.93 9.28 14.74
CA ILE A 595 24.34 8.90 16.01
C ILE A 595 24.28 10.15 16.89
N TYR A 596 23.10 10.47 17.38
CA TYR A 596 22.82 11.69 18.14
C TYR A 596 22.74 11.39 19.65
N GLU A 597 23.08 12.39 20.47
CA GLU A 597 22.93 12.35 21.93
C GLU A 597 21.47 12.52 22.32
N ASP A 598 20.79 13.44 21.66
CA ASP A 598 19.35 13.73 21.73
C ASP A 598 18.88 14.06 20.32
N GLU A 599 17.58 14.24 20.09
CA GLU A 599 17.00 14.50 18.78
C GLU A 599 17.80 15.55 17.99
N TRP A 600 18.52 15.10 16.95
CA TRP A 600 19.28 15.89 15.97
C TRP A 600 20.41 16.78 16.57
N THR A 601 20.84 16.52 17.82
CA THR A 601 21.90 17.29 18.49
C THR A 601 23.19 16.49 18.65
N ASN A 602 24.33 17.17 18.69
CA ASN A 602 25.67 16.64 19.00
C ASN A 602 26.01 15.31 18.25
N PRO A 603 25.91 15.23 16.91
CA PRO A 603 26.11 13.97 16.21
C PRO A 603 27.57 13.48 16.28
N ILE A 604 27.72 12.18 16.45
CA ILE A 604 28.94 11.45 16.11
C ILE A 604 28.71 10.69 14.81
N SER A 605 29.73 10.56 13.96
CA SER A 605 29.60 9.96 12.65
C SER A 605 30.55 8.80 12.42
N PHE A 606 30.07 7.78 11.70
CA PHE A 606 30.81 6.60 11.32
C PHE A 606 30.66 6.36 9.82
N ASN A 607 31.76 6.31 9.10
CA ASN A 607 31.73 5.90 7.69
C ASN A 607 31.69 4.37 7.61
N LEU A 608 30.56 3.83 7.18
CA LEU A 608 30.32 2.38 7.10
C LEU A 608 30.58 1.81 5.69
N GLY A 609 30.97 2.67 4.71
CA GLY A 609 31.12 2.24 3.31
C GLY A 609 29.79 1.86 2.67
N ASP A 610 29.77 0.86 1.81
CA ASP A 610 28.55 0.40 1.13
C ASP A 610 27.70 -0.48 2.06
N THR A 611 26.49 -0.02 2.38
CA THR A 611 25.57 -0.72 3.29
C THR A 611 24.28 -1.16 2.61
N PRO A 612 23.58 -2.19 3.14
CA PRO A 612 22.25 -2.55 2.65
C PRO A 612 21.24 -1.44 2.94
N ILE A 613 20.29 -1.24 2.02
CA ILE A 613 19.11 -0.39 2.26
C ILE A 613 18.19 -1.15 3.22
N SER A 614 17.66 -0.45 4.24
CA SER A 614 16.69 -1.02 5.19
C SER A 614 15.48 -1.66 4.49
N PHE A 615 14.90 -2.67 5.12
CA PHE A 615 13.72 -3.41 4.64
C PHE A 615 13.83 -3.95 3.20
N SER A 616 15.03 -4.30 2.77
CA SER A 616 15.31 -4.75 1.41
C SER A 616 16.01 -6.11 1.44
N PRO A 617 15.24 -7.23 1.45
CA PRO A 617 15.82 -8.57 1.47
C PRO A 617 16.56 -8.86 0.17
N ASP A 618 17.63 -9.68 0.26
CA ASP A 618 18.38 -10.11 -0.91
C ASP A 618 17.67 -11.24 -1.70
N PHE A 619 16.73 -11.95 -1.05
CA PHE A 619 15.95 -13.01 -1.70
C PHE A 619 14.51 -13.08 -1.20
N THR A 620 13.56 -13.21 -2.14
CA THR A 620 12.16 -13.53 -1.86
C THR A 620 11.68 -14.60 -2.83
N MET A 621 10.76 -15.46 -2.39
CA MET A 621 10.17 -16.51 -3.20
C MET A 621 8.68 -16.67 -2.87
N PHE A 622 7.87 -16.97 -3.86
CA PHE A 622 6.49 -17.44 -3.70
C PHE A 622 6.28 -18.68 -4.56
N ASN A 623 5.64 -19.69 -3.98
CA ASN A 623 5.31 -20.94 -4.65
C ASN A 623 3.85 -21.30 -4.36
N SER A 624 3.11 -21.75 -5.38
CA SER A 624 1.70 -22.12 -5.27
C SER A 624 1.41 -23.39 -6.07
N PHE A 625 0.84 -24.39 -5.39
CA PHE A 625 0.26 -25.58 -6.02
C PHE A 625 -1.25 -25.50 -5.91
N GLY A 626 -1.94 -25.49 -7.04
CA GLY A 626 -3.39 -25.43 -7.12
C GLY A 626 -3.99 -26.69 -7.72
N PHE A 627 -5.04 -27.21 -7.06
CA PHE A 627 -5.84 -28.35 -7.51
C PHE A 627 -7.30 -27.94 -7.61
N ASN A 628 -7.92 -28.22 -8.77
CA ASN A 628 -9.33 -27.91 -8.99
C ASN A 628 -10.00 -29.09 -9.70
N TYR A 629 -10.92 -29.76 -9.02
CA TYR A 629 -11.61 -30.94 -9.58
C TYR A 629 -13.06 -31.01 -9.12
N LYS A 630 -14.01 -30.98 -10.05
CA LYS A 630 -15.46 -31.12 -9.81
C LYS A 630 -15.98 -30.23 -8.68
N GLY A 631 -15.64 -28.93 -8.69
CA GLY A 631 -16.05 -27.97 -7.67
C GLY A 631 -15.16 -27.95 -6.43
N PHE A 632 -14.34 -28.99 -6.18
CA PHE A 632 -13.34 -28.96 -5.11
C PHE A 632 -12.09 -28.22 -5.57
N GLY A 633 -11.61 -27.30 -4.75
CA GLY A 633 -10.35 -26.55 -4.91
C GLY A 633 -9.45 -26.73 -3.71
N ALA A 634 -8.14 -26.82 -3.93
CA ALA A 634 -7.13 -26.79 -2.89
C ALA A 634 -5.90 -26.02 -3.41
N ASP A 635 -5.45 -25.02 -2.65
CA ASP A 635 -4.28 -24.23 -2.99
C ASP A 635 -3.29 -24.27 -1.80
N LEU A 636 -2.05 -24.69 -2.07
CA LEU A 636 -0.94 -24.68 -1.13
C LEU A 636 0.04 -23.58 -1.54
N ASN A 637 0.11 -22.52 -0.73
CA ASN A 637 0.88 -21.32 -1.02
C ASN A 637 2.04 -21.21 -0.01
N SER A 638 3.26 -21.00 -0.50
CA SER A 638 4.43 -20.84 0.36
C SER A 638 5.18 -19.56 0.00
N LYS A 639 5.57 -18.79 1.00
CA LYS A 639 6.34 -17.55 0.88
C LYS A 639 7.63 -17.64 1.69
N TYR A 640 8.74 -17.28 1.06
CA TYR A 640 10.03 -17.10 1.73
C TYR A 640 10.50 -15.67 1.59
N VAL A 641 11.03 -15.09 2.67
CA VAL A 641 11.70 -13.79 2.70
C VAL A 641 12.99 -13.94 3.49
N SER A 642 14.10 -13.53 2.89
CA SER A 642 15.40 -13.55 3.57
C SER A 642 15.54 -12.43 4.61
N LYS A 643 16.60 -12.46 5.40
CA LYS A 643 16.93 -11.45 6.41
C LYS A 643 16.82 -10.03 5.87
N GLN A 644 16.29 -9.11 6.69
CA GLN A 644 16.17 -7.69 6.41
C GLN A 644 16.73 -6.87 7.58
N TYR A 645 17.42 -5.77 7.30
CA TYR A 645 17.84 -4.83 8.33
C TYR A 645 16.75 -3.75 8.53
N LEU A 646 16.55 -3.34 9.78
CA LEU A 646 15.58 -2.30 10.14
C LEU A 646 16.11 -0.89 9.87
N ASN A 647 17.43 -0.72 9.86
CA ASN A 647 18.13 0.51 9.50
C ASN A 647 19.23 0.24 8.47
N ASN A 648 19.95 1.29 8.08
CA ASN A 648 20.97 1.20 7.04
C ASN A 648 22.38 0.91 7.57
N ALA A 649 22.56 0.72 8.88
CA ALA A 649 23.86 0.51 9.52
C ALA A 649 24.34 -0.95 9.52
N ARG A 650 23.52 -1.88 8.99
CA ARG A 650 23.84 -3.33 8.93
C ARG A 650 24.10 -3.93 10.31
N ASN A 651 23.27 -3.61 11.29
CA ASN A 651 23.39 -4.17 12.64
C ASN A 651 22.47 -5.40 12.80
N ASP A 652 23.03 -6.54 13.24
CA ASP A 652 22.28 -7.79 13.36
C ASP A 652 21.26 -7.78 14.50
N SER A 653 21.47 -7.01 15.58
CA SER A 653 20.47 -6.84 16.64
C SER A 653 19.26 -6.03 16.18
N GLN A 654 19.39 -5.29 15.09
CA GLN A 654 18.36 -4.45 14.47
C GLN A 654 17.96 -5.02 13.10
N SER A 655 17.61 -6.30 13.07
CA SER A 655 17.23 -7.02 11.85
C SER A 655 16.07 -7.96 12.08
N LEU A 656 15.31 -8.22 11.01
CA LEU A 656 14.29 -9.25 10.92
C LEU A 656 14.93 -10.56 10.44
N ASP A 657 14.63 -11.65 11.13
CA ASP A 657 15.09 -12.98 10.74
C ASP A 657 14.39 -13.45 9.45
N PRO A 658 15.01 -14.33 8.64
CA PRO A 658 14.35 -14.92 7.48
C PRO A 658 13.18 -15.80 7.93
N TYR A 659 12.13 -15.88 7.09
CA TYR A 659 10.98 -16.72 7.38
C TYR A 659 10.47 -17.47 6.15
N PHE A 660 9.85 -18.62 6.39
CA PHE A 660 9.15 -19.44 5.40
C PHE A 660 7.77 -19.82 5.91
N VAL A 661 6.74 -19.26 5.31
CA VAL A 661 5.35 -19.45 5.72
C VAL A 661 4.57 -20.17 4.63
N THR A 662 3.76 -21.14 5.01
CA THR A 662 2.90 -21.91 4.10
C THR A 662 1.45 -21.83 4.55
N ASP A 663 0.56 -21.52 3.60
CA ASP A 663 -0.88 -21.45 3.78
C ASP A 663 -1.56 -22.53 2.94
N LEU A 664 -2.60 -23.15 3.50
CA LEU A 664 -3.44 -24.16 2.82
C LEU A 664 -4.87 -23.65 2.73
N SER A 665 -5.37 -23.42 1.51
CA SER A 665 -6.75 -23.05 1.25
C SER A 665 -7.51 -24.21 0.61
N LEU A 666 -8.68 -24.52 1.15
CA LEU A 666 -9.61 -25.53 0.63
C LEU A 666 -10.92 -24.85 0.26
N SER A 667 -11.54 -25.24 -0.84
CA SER A 667 -12.85 -24.73 -1.25
C SER A 667 -13.71 -25.77 -1.92
N TYR A 668 -15.03 -25.61 -1.83
CA TYR A 668 -15.99 -26.39 -2.56
C TYR A 668 -17.11 -25.51 -3.12
N THR A 669 -17.30 -25.57 -4.42
CA THR A 669 -18.30 -24.76 -5.14
C THR A 669 -19.43 -25.63 -5.65
N LEU A 670 -20.65 -25.30 -5.26
CA LEU A 670 -21.90 -25.89 -5.70
C LEU A 670 -22.61 -24.92 -6.65
N HIS A 671 -22.95 -25.37 -7.84
CA HIS A 671 -23.74 -24.61 -8.79
C HIS A 671 -25.17 -25.10 -8.83
N ASN A 672 -26.13 -24.18 -8.98
CA ASN A 672 -27.58 -24.47 -9.04
C ASN A 672 -28.08 -25.29 -7.85
N PHE A 673 -27.66 -24.92 -6.64
CA PHE A 673 -28.04 -25.62 -5.40
C PHE A 673 -29.18 -24.89 -4.69
N LEU A 674 -30.32 -25.56 -4.42
CA LEU A 674 -31.49 -25.01 -3.73
C LEU A 674 -31.98 -23.66 -4.30
N SER A 675 -32.04 -23.51 -5.63
CA SER A 675 -32.43 -22.28 -6.35
C SER A 675 -31.40 -21.15 -6.26
N LEU A 676 -30.24 -21.37 -5.68
CA LEU A 676 -29.11 -20.45 -5.68
C LEU A 676 -28.21 -20.71 -6.90
N LYS A 677 -27.71 -19.68 -7.54
CA LYS A 677 -26.83 -19.84 -8.70
C LYS A 677 -25.51 -20.50 -8.30
N GLU A 678 -24.97 -20.08 -7.17
CA GLU A 678 -23.69 -20.60 -6.67
C GLU A 678 -23.64 -20.51 -5.13
N VAL A 679 -23.11 -21.56 -4.51
CA VAL A 679 -22.69 -21.57 -3.09
C VAL A 679 -21.25 -22.04 -3.05
N ARG A 680 -20.34 -21.21 -2.52
CA ARG A 680 -18.94 -21.56 -2.31
C ARG A 680 -18.66 -21.60 -0.80
N LEU A 681 -18.12 -22.71 -0.35
CA LEU A 681 -17.57 -22.89 0.99
C LEU A 681 -16.05 -22.90 0.90
N GLY A 682 -15.40 -22.24 1.84
CA GLY A 682 -13.93 -22.18 1.90
C GLY A 682 -13.43 -22.31 3.33
N ALA A 683 -12.20 -22.80 3.45
CA ALA A 683 -11.43 -22.80 4.69
C ALA A 683 -9.96 -22.59 4.37
N THR A 684 -9.32 -21.66 5.06
CA THR A 684 -7.89 -21.39 4.90
C THR A 684 -7.20 -21.55 6.23
N VAL A 685 -6.15 -22.37 6.25
CA VAL A 685 -5.20 -22.49 7.36
C VAL A 685 -3.99 -21.66 6.99
N TYR A 686 -3.82 -20.53 7.66
CA TYR A 686 -2.65 -19.69 7.55
C TYR A 686 -1.53 -20.19 8.44
N ASN A 687 -0.30 -20.05 7.96
CA ASN A 687 0.90 -20.45 8.67
C ASN A 687 0.80 -21.90 9.16
N LEU A 688 0.60 -22.82 8.23
CA LEU A 688 0.33 -24.24 8.47
C LEU A 688 1.36 -24.91 9.38
N PHE A 689 2.62 -24.51 9.29
CA PHE A 689 3.74 -25.08 10.04
C PHE A 689 4.10 -24.33 11.31
N ASN A 690 3.27 -23.34 11.71
CA ASN A 690 3.43 -22.60 12.96
C ASN A 690 4.76 -21.82 13.06
N GLU A 691 5.23 -21.25 11.96
CA GLU A 691 6.42 -20.42 11.93
C GLU A 691 6.23 -19.18 12.81
N LYS A 692 7.22 -18.87 13.63
CA LYS A 692 7.23 -17.65 14.45
C LYS A 692 8.14 -16.63 13.77
N TYR A 693 7.54 -15.58 13.22
CA TYR A 693 8.28 -14.59 12.43
C TYR A 693 7.77 -13.17 12.68
N GLU A 694 8.61 -12.20 12.36
CA GLU A 694 8.33 -10.77 12.35
C GLU A 694 8.47 -10.25 10.91
N SER A 695 7.51 -9.47 10.45
CA SER A 695 7.50 -8.94 9.07
C SER A 695 7.84 -7.47 8.99
N ASN A 696 7.84 -6.75 10.11
CA ASN A 696 8.15 -5.33 10.22
C ASN A 696 8.80 -5.04 11.57
N GLY A 697 9.29 -3.82 11.73
CA GLY A 697 9.89 -3.36 12.98
C GLY A 697 10.35 -1.91 12.88
N TYR A 698 10.88 -1.40 13.96
CA TYR A 698 11.62 -0.14 14.00
C TYR A 698 12.93 -0.33 14.76
N ALA A 699 13.86 0.57 14.55
CA ALA A 699 15.14 0.54 15.23
C ALA A 699 15.67 1.96 15.45
N GLY A 700 16.29 2.18 16.58
CA GLY A 700 16.98 3.44 16.86
C GLY A 700 18.37 3.20 17.44
N THR A 701 19.21 4.19 17.26
CA THR A 701 20.58 4.24 17.81
C THR A 701 20.79 5.64 18.39
N GLY A 702 21.25 5.71 19.63
CA GLY A 702 21.62 6.94 20.29
C GLY A 702 22.89 6.72 21.10
N TYR A 703 23.42 7.79 21.70
CA TYR A 703 24.47 7.68 22.71
C TYR A 703 24.12 8.61 23.89
N TYR A 704 24.72 8.30 25.02
CA TYR A 704 24.74 9.18 26.18
C TYR A 704 26.17 9.30 26.69
N VAL A 705 26.45 10.35 27.44
CA VAL A 705 27.74 10.52 28.09
C VAL A 705 27.64 9.97 29.52
N ASP A 706 28.49 9.01 29.87
CA ASP A 706 28.50 8.42 31.21
C ASP A 706 29.19 9.32 32.25
N ASP A 707 29.21 8.88 33.49
CA ASP A 707 29.83 9.60 34.62
C ASP A 707 31.36 9.80 34.47
N GLN A 708 31.98 9.08 33.54
CA GLN A 708 33.42 9.18 33.24
C GLN A 708 33.70 10.11 32.05
N GLY A 709 32.66 10.62 31.40
CA GLY A 709 32.72 11.46 30.20
C GLY A 709 32.87 10.68 28.89
N GLU A 710 32.69 9.35 28.92
CA GLU A 710 32.76 8.51 27.72
C GLU A 710 31.41 8.42 27.04
N LYS A 711 31.43 8.38 25.68
CA LYS A 711 30.21 8.23 24.87
C LYS A 711 29.80 6.76 24.76
N VAL A 712 28.69 6.42 25.40
CA VAL A 712 28.13 5.06 25.39
C VAL A 712 27.00 4.97 24.36
N ILE A 713 27.22 4.20 23.29
CA ILE A 713 26.22 3.96 22.24
C ILE A 713 25.23 2.89 22.71
N TYR A 714 23.94 3.20 22.61
CA TYR A 714 22.86 2.24 22.83
C TYR A 714 22.04 2.01 21.56
N ARG A 715 21.48 0.82 21.42
CA ARG A 715 20.64 0.43 20.30
C ARG A 715 19.37 -0.24 20.80
N TYR A 716 18.26 0.06 20.16
CA TYR A 716 16.97 -0.56 20.45
C TYR A 716 16.25 -0.94 19.18
N ALA A 717 15.33 -1.90 19.27
CA ALA A 717 14.46 -2.31 18.18
C ALA A 717 13.14 -2.86 18.73
N GLY A 718 12.06 -2.60 18.00
CA GLY A 718 10.76 -3.22 18.19
C GLY A 718 10.37 -4.03 16.97
N PHE A 719 9.60 -5.10 17.17
CA PHE A 719 9.31 -6.11 16.14
C PHE A 719 7.82 -6.40 16.03
N ALA A 720 7.28 -6.37 14.82
CA ALA A 720 5.88 -6.68 14.52
C ALA A 720 5.69 -8.18 14.35
N ALA A 721 5.35 -8.87 15.44
CA ALA A 721 5.14 -10.29 15.44
C ALA A 721 3.88 -10.68 14.64
N GLN A 722 4.02 -11.63 13.72
CA GLN A 722 2.92 -12.15 12.92
C GLN A 722 2.28 -13.38 13.55
N ALA A 723 1.00 -13.62 13.18
CA ALA A 723 0.20 -14.71 13.73
C ALA A 723 0.82 -16.07 13.43
N THR A 724 0.79 -16.93 14.45
CA THR A 724 1.06 -18.35 14.33
C THR A 724 -0.09 -19.03 13.57
N THR A 725 -0.13 -20.36 13.51
CA THR A 725 -1.19 -21.09 12.82
C THR A 725 -2.57 -20.58 13.22
N ASN A 726 -3.36 -20.19 12.21
CA ASN A 726 -4.72 -19.70 12.41
C ASN A 726 -5.63 -20.12 11.24
N VAL A 727 -6.93 -20.08 11.46
CA VAL A 727 -7.92 -20.63 10.51
C VAL A 727 -9.01 -19.61 10.26
N MET A 728 -9.40 -19.48 9.00
CA MET A 728 -10.56 -18.73 8.50
C MET A 728 -11.48 -19.66 7.73
N ALA A 729 -12.79 -19.59 7.98
CA ALA A 729 -13.83 -20.25 7.19
C ALA A 729 -14.64 -19.20 6.44
N THR A 730 -14.99 -19.47 5.20
CA THR A 730 -15.72 -18.55 4.33
C THR A 730 -16.93 -19.19 3.69
N ILE A 731 -17.97 -18.40 3.46
CA ILE A 731 -19.14 -18.76 2.65
C ILE A 731 -19.42 -17.63 1.68
N ALA A 732 -19.72 -17.96 0.42
CA ALA A 732 -20.21 -17.01 -0.56
C ALA A 732 -21.44 -17.60 -1.27
N ILE A 733 -22.48 -16.79 -1.43
CA ILE A 733 -23.77 -17.18 -2.01
C ILE A 733 -24.13 -16.17 -3.11
N LYS A 734 -24.41 -16.69 -4.31
CA LYS A 734 -24.93 -15.90 -5.44
C LYS A 734 -26.36 -16.34 -5.74
N PHE A 735 -27.28 -15.37 -5.77
CA PHE A 735 -28.70 -15.56 -6.01
C PHE A 735 -29.09 -15.38 -7.45
#